data_bc8ecd29a4f2159528e025f98b7992c8
#
_entry.id   bc8ecd29a4f2159528e025f98b7992c8
#
_cell.length_a   1.000
_cell.length_b   1.000
_cell.length_c   1.000
_cell.angle_alpha   90.00
_cell.angle_beta   90.00
_cell.angle_gamma   90.00
#
_symmetry.space_group_name_H-M   'P 1'
#
loop_
_entity.id
_entity.type
_entity.pdbx_description
1 polymer ?
#
loop_
_entity_poly.entity_id
_entity_poly.type
_entity_poly.pdbx_seq_one_letter_code
_entity_poly.pdbx_strand_id
1 'polypeptide(L)'
;MVFFRSKQSKKINKADSRRNKRIRNRRMMLVISVFTLGFLIIVARLIYLQVFDATDQYARQVDQLVDEVDIQASRGNIYDRNMNILAQNSTAKAVHIVPRDVKNKEKLIDELSTKLLVSRESLEKKINQKENDAVTIKTGVNASQGRKARRLDRGGIMYQSGTLYVYPRRIDDPDAVAKSLAAMFDNLTEKKAYAYLTQKENSAVLVQSKVDNSLAKKILEDMTTKDKNGNVLSTNGVELVDDSRRYYTNGNFASYVLGFTDQSYHGVSGVESTYDAWLSGENGVAYFQKDASGNTIPSQTKIVKKAKKGKDLVLTIDSNIQTIAEKALNEQIKTYKAKRGTAIVIDVKTGEILAMATKPDYNLNNPNKLNKAYAKNYGDQLKGKSKSDKLNAMWNNPAVNFTYEPGSTFKPITASSAFEEGAISPNAKVVCNGYIMVGGVRINCTAVHGVETTADAVSNSCNPGLVQIIQKLDPNLFYRYAYDYGFGKKTGIELTGEESGIMTRVFQEDQKINLLDYSNLSFGQGLMTTPIQLISALNCVINNGRYRQPTVVSTKNNGIRSNRSQGSSKQIISRATSKEMRKIMEKVVTGNPELATIAGNYSIGGKTGTAQKVENGTYSHTKYVTSFFGFTPVNNPRYATIVVVDEAQSGAFGAQAAAPAGIKILQQTTDYMDPSDKGKSQLQKNAVRVPDLEGQELAFAKQILDEKGIKYRVDNESKGSIVTAQSLKAKSTYDGKTVLVLETGTSQSDQSNQVTVPDLSGMNVQEANEVLTGLKLKLKIKGSGFAKTQNPKAGTQVNRQTDSLDRKSVV
;
A
#
# COMPACT_ATOMS: atom_id res chain seq x y z
N MET A 1 -118.05 -32.89 33.72
CA MET A 1 -117.03 -31.92 34.19
C MET A 1 -115.60 -32.45 34.10
N VAL A 2 -115.31 -33.51 33.39
CA VAL A 2 -113.99 -34.15 33.37
C VAL A 2 -113.29 -33.92 31.96
N PHE A 3 -113.96 -33.47 30.92
CA PHE A 3 -113.45 -33.38 29.58
C PHE A 3 -112.75 -32.03 29.20
N PHE A 4 -112.81 -30.97 30.07
CA PHE A 4 -112.26 -29.67 29.76
C PHE A 4 -110.83 -29.41 30.34
N ARG A 5 -110.36 -30.29 31.30
CA ARG A 5 -108.99 -30.06 31.92
C ARG A 5 -107.91 -30.70 31.12
N SER A 6 -108.12 -31.64 30.20
CA SER A 6 -107.06 -32.30 29.47
C SER A 6 -106.56 -31.53 28.23
N LYS A 7 -107.41 -30.63 27.63
CA LYS A 7 -106.96 -29.84 26.49
C LYS A 7 -106.10 -28.60 26.86
N GLN A 8 -106.31 -28.04 28.04
CA GLN A 8 -105.53 -26.87 28.47
C GLN A 8 -104.08 -27.27 28.94
N SER A 9 -103.97 -28.40 29.63
CA SER A 9 -102.64 -28.85 30.09
C SER A 9 -101.75 -29.30 28.94
N LYS A 10 -102.32 -29.85 27.85
CA LYS A 10 -101.54 -30.19 26.59
C LYS A 10 -101.14 -28.95 25.79
N LYS A 11 -101.95 -27.85 25.80
CA LYS A 11 -101.55 -26.59 25.14
C LYS A 11 -100.44 -25.83 25.89
N ILE A 12 -100.49 -25.79 27.16
CA ILE A 12 -99.43 -25.14 28.02
C ILE A 12 -98.11 -25.90 27.91
N ASN A 13 -98.10 -27.23 27.97
CA ASN A 13 -96.87 -28.04 27.78
C ASN A 13 -96.30 -27.93 26.33
N LYS A 14 -97.14 -27.73 25.28
CA LYS A 14 -96.69 -27.50 23.92
C LYS A 14 -96.04 -26.06 23.74
N ALA A 15 -96.59 -25.07 24.41
CA ALA A 15 -96.04 -23.66 24.39
C ALA A 15 -94.73 -23.58 25.12
N ASP A 16 -94.61 -24.19 26.28
CA ASP A 16 -93.33 -24.22 27.07
C ASP A 16 -92.26 -25.05 26.35
N SER A 17 -92.64 -26.17 25.75
CA SER A 17 -91.70 -26.95 24.93
C SER A 17 -91.20 -26.19 23.68
N ARG A 18 -92.05 -25.40 23.05
CA ARG A 18 -91.63 -24.53 21.90
C ARG A 18 -90.79 -23.35 22.37
N ARG A 19 -91.07 -22.79 23.54
CA ARG A 19 -90.25 -21.70 24.18
C ARG A 19 -88.86 -22.21 24.57
N ASN A 20 -88.79 -23.36 25.24
CA ASN A 20 -87.51 -23.97 25.61
C ASN A 20 -86.66 -24.41 24.36
N LYS A 21 -87.35 -24.91 23.30
CA LYS A 21 -86.65 -25.20 22.05
C LYS A 21 -86.15 -23.97 21.34
N ARG A 22 -86.85 -22.82 21.41
CA ARG A 22 -86.36 -21.53 20.88
C ARG A 22 -85.23 -21.02 21.69
N ILE A 23 -85.30 -21.12 23.02
CA ILE A 23 -84.17 -20.65 23.92
C ILE A 23 -82.94 -21.55 23.67
N ARG A 24 -83.11 -22.84 23.59
CA ARG A 24 -82.06 -23.80 23.28
C ARG A 24 -81.41 -23.52 21.94
N ASN A 25 -82.24 -23.31 20.88
CA ASN A 25 -81.77 -22.99 19.55
C ASN A 25 -81.03 -21.66 19.51
N ARG A 26 -81.49 -20.62 20.26
CA ARG A 26 -80.80 -19.33 20.39
C ARG A 26 -79.42 -19.49 21.10
N ARG A 27 -79.41 -20.27 22.17
CA ARG A 27 -78.11 -20.55 22.87
C ARG A 27 -77.21 -21.36 21.98
N MET A 28 -77.76 -22.34 21.26
CA MET A 28 -76.93 -23.11 20.30
C MET A 28 -76.43 -22.25 19.14
N MET A 29 -77.28 -21.36 18.57
CA MET A 29 -76.81 -20.41 17.57
C MET A 29 -75.75 -19.43 18.13
N LEU A 30 -75.86 -18.97 19.38
CA LEU A 30 -74.92 -18.10 19.99
C LEU A 30 -73.57 -18.82 20.18
N VAL A 31 -73.60 -20.06 20.63
CA VAL A 31 -72.43 -20.91 20.74
C VAL A 31 -71.76 -21.13 19.37
N ILE A 32 -72.54 -21.48 18.36
CA ILE A 32 -72.01 -21.65 16.98
C ILE A 32 -71.49 -20.37 16.44
N SER A 33 -72.14 -19.21 16.66
CA SER A 33 -71.63 -17.89 16.23
C SER A 33 -70.30 -17.55 16.87
N VAL A 34 -70.12 -17.84 18.19
CA VAL A 34 -68.86 -17.62 18.91
C VAL A 34 -67.75 -18.50 18.33
N PHE A 35 -68.05 -19.81 18.10
CA PHE A 35 -67.08 -20.70 17.45
C PHE A 35 -66.73 -20.30 16.04
N THR A 36 -67.73 -19.88 15.21
CA THR A 36 -67.53 -19.43 13.86
C THR A 36 -66.67 -18.15 13.83
N LEU A 37 -66.98 -17.22 14.76
CA LEU A 37 -66.19 -15.98 14.88
C LEU A 37 -64.76 -16.33 15.29
N GLY A 38 -64.55 -17.20 16.28
CA GLY A 38 -63.24 -17.70 16.67
C GLY A 38 -62.48 -18.35 15.52
N PHE A 39 -63.17 -19.18 14.75
CA PHE A 39 -62.58 -19.80 13.55
C PHE A 39 -62.19 -18.75 12.49
N LEU A 40 -63.04 -17.77 12.21
CA LEU A 40 -62.75 -16.67 11.28
C LEU A 40 -61.57 -15.84 11.72
N ILE A 41 -61.41 -15.60 13.04
CA ILE A 41 -60.26 -14.91 13.58
C ILE A 41 -58.96 -15.74 13.35
N ILE A 42 -59.03 -17.04 13.56
CA ILE A 42 -57.93 -17.96 13.31
C ILE A 42 -57.55 -17.98 11.82
N VAL A 43 -58.58 -18.09 10.94
CA VAL A 43 -58.35 -18.07 9.47
C VAL A 43 -57.77 -16.72 9.03
N ALA A 44 -58.33 -15.60 9.52
CA ALA A 44 -57.79 -14.28 9.21
C ALA A 44 -56.34 -14.13 9.71
N ARG A 45 -56.01 -14.68 10.89
CA ARG A 45 -54.63 -14.69 11.42
C ARG A 45 -53.69 -15.58 10.60
N LEU A 46 -54.20 -16.73 10.12
CA LEU A 46 -53.44 -17.61 9.22
C LEU A 46 -53.18 -16.96 7.86
N ILE A 47 -54.18 -16.29 7.31
CA ILE A 47 -54.03 -15.54 6.04
C ILE A 47 -53.00 -14.39 6.25
N TYR A 48 -53.09 -13.64 7.36
CA TYR A 48 -52.14 -12.60 7.70
C TYR A 48 -50.73 -13.15 7.80
N LEU A 49 -50.51 -14.26 8.50
CA LEU A 49 -49.23 -14.92 8.65
C LEU A 49 -48.67 -15.49 7.33
N GLN A 50 -49.55 -16.01 6.45
CA GLN A 50 -49.13 -16.64 5.19
C GLN A 50 -48.96 -15.65 4.05
N VAL A 51 -49.69 -14.54 4.03
CA VAL A 51 -49.69 -13.58 2.90
C VAL A 51 -48.88 -12.32 3.22
N PHE A 52 -48.98 -11.79 4.44
CA PHE A 52 -48.38 -10.52 4.84
C PHE A 52 -47.14 -10.67 5.71
N ASP A 53 -47.03 -11.72 6.50
CA ASP A 53 -45.88 -11.93 7.42
C ASP A 53 -44.97 -13.08 6.95
N ALA A 54 -45.28 -13.74 5.85
CA ALA A 54 -44.47 -14.85 5.32
C ALA A 54 -43.09 -14.40 4.86
N THR A 55 -42.99 -13.19 4.31
CA THR A 55 -41.71 -12.61 3.91
C THR A 55 -40.87 -12.23 5.14
N ASP A 56 -41.47 -11.70 6.20
CA ASP A 56 -40.72 -11.30 7.41
C ASP A 56 -40.35 -12.52 8.27
N GLN A 57 -41.19 -13.53 8.34
CA GLN A 57 -40.85 -14.77 9.07
C GLN A 57 -39.84 -15.61 8.34
N TYR A 58 -39.92 -15.66 7.01
CA TYR A 58 -38.91 -16.31 6.19
C TYR A 58 -37.56 -15.56 6.31
N ALA A 59 -37.59 -14.23 6.30
CA ALA A 59 -36.39 -13.41 6.52
C ALA A 59 -35.80 -13.66 7.92
N ARG A 60 -36.62 -13.71 8.97
CA ARG A 60 -36.16 -13.98 10.34
C ARG A 60 -35.67 -15.42 10.54
N GLN A 61 -36.24 -16.39 9.86
CA GLN A 61 -35.73 -17.79 9.86
C GLN A 61 -34.42 -17.90 9.08
N VAL A 62 -34.32 -17.18 7.97
CA VAL A 62 -33.09 -17.11 7.17
C VAL A 62 -31.99 -16.42 7.99
N ASP A 63 -32.28 -15.30 8.68
CA ASP A 63 -31.31 -14.60 9.53
C ASP A 63 -30.78 -15.44 10.71
N GLN A 64 -31.58 -16.42 11.19
CA GLN A 64 -31.15 -17.32 12.27
C GLN A 64 -30.35 -18.53 11.79
N LEU A 65 -30.46 -18.89 10.53
CA LEU A 65 -29.83 -20.08 9.93
C LEU A 65 -28.71 -19.77 8.94
N VAL A 66 -28.51 -18.50 8.64
CA VAL A 66 -27.59 -18.06 7.59
C VAL A 66 -26.67 -16.97 8.11
N ASP A 67 -25.36 -17.17 7.99
CA ASP A 67 -24.38 -16.08 8.16
C ASP A 67 -24.13 -15.42 6.83
N GLU A 68 -24.17 -14.10 6.83
CA GLU A 68 -23.73 -13.28 5.73
C GLU A 68 -22.22 -13.04 5.89
N VAL A 69 -21.45 -13.43 4.88
CA VAL A 69 -20.01 -13.21 4.86
C VAL A 69 -19.64 -12.43 3.61
N ASP A 70 -18.95 -11.34 3.80
CA ASP A 70 -18.36 -10.57 2.73
C ASP A 70 -17.28 -11.38 2.01
N ILE A 71 -17.45 -11.59 0.70
CA ILE A 71 -16.39 -12.10 -0.17
C ILE A 71 -15.55 -10.93 -0.61
N GLN A 72 -14.34 -10.81 -0.06
CA GLN A 72 -13.45 -9.73 -0.40
C GLN A 72 -13.06 -9.75 -1.88
N ALA A 73 -13.22 -8.61 -2.55
CA ALA A 73 -12.79 -8.45 -3.93
C ALA A 73 -11.26 -8.47 -4.03
N SER A 74 -10.76 -9.13 -5.06
CA SER A 74 -9.34 -9.06 -5.38
C SER A 74 -8.99 -7.65 -5.85
N ARG A 75 -7.98 -7.04 -5.23
CA ARG A 75 -7.48 -5.71 -5.60
C ARG A 75 -6.82 -5.75 -6.98
N GLY A 76 -6.97 -4.70 -7.78
CA GLY A 76 -6.32 -4.58 -9.09
C GLY A 76 -4.79 -4.58 -9.00
N ASN A 77 -4.12 -5.06 -10.01
CA ASN A 77 -2.67 -5.04 -10.09
C ASN A 77 -2.16 -3.64 -10.44
N ILE A 78 -0.91 -3.35 -10.06
CA ILE A 78 -0.21 -2.14 -10.48
C ILE A 78 0.96 -2.56 -11.37
N TYR A 79 1.04 -1.94 -12.54
CA TYR A 79 2.06 -2.20 -13.54
C TYR A 79 2.92 -0.96 -13.79
N ASP A 80 4.15 -1.16 -14.24
CA ASP A 80 4.95 -0.11 -14.85
C ASP A 80 4.45 0.20 -16.29
N ARG A 81 5.06 1.17 -16.97
CA ARG A 81 4.70 1.55 -18.35
C ARG A 81 4.89 0.42 -19.37
N ASN A 82 5.73 -0.57 -19.06
CA ASN A 82 6.06 -1.71 -19.91
C ASN A 82 5.27 -2.97 -19.51
N MET A 83 4.25 -2.81 -18.66
CA MET A 83 3.40 -3.89 -18.17
C MET A 83 4.11 -4.90 -17.24
N ASN A 84 5.24 -4.53 -16.62
CA ASN A 84 5.83 -5.31 -15.56
C ASN A 84 5.03 -5.14 -14.27
N ILE A 85 4.77 -6.22 -13.56
CA ILE A 85 4.00 -6.20 -12.31
C ILE A 85 4.83 -5.56 -11.19
N LEU A 86 4.29 -4.49 -10.59
CA LEU A 86 4.88 -3.81 -9.45
C LEU A 86 4.19 -4.18 -8.14
N ALA A 87 2.86 -4.37 -8.19
CA ALA A 87 2.07 -4.85 -7.07
C ALA A 87 0.94 -5.75 -7.54
N GLN A 88 0.75 -6.87 -6.85
CA GLN A 88 -0.31 -7.84 -7.10
C GLN A 88 -0.84 -8.44 -5.80
N ASN A 89 -1.91 -9.21 -5.90
CA ASN A 89 -2.36 -10.03 -4.78
C ASN A 89 -1.69 -11.41 -4.87
N SER A 90 -1.19 -11.86 -3.75
CA SER A 90 -0.66 -13.20 -3.57
C SER A 90 -1.58 -14.00 -2.67
N THR A 91 -1.75 -15.28 -2.94
CA THR A 91 -2.47 -16.19 -2.05
C THR A 91 -1.77 -16.26 -0.70
N ALA A 92 -2.54 -16.21 0.36
CA ALA A 92 -2.07 -16.30 1.73
C ALA A 92 -3.04 -17.15 2.53
N LYS A 93 -2.70 -17.42 3.79
CA LYS A 93 -3.57 -18.06 4.76
C LYS A 93 -3.64 -17.22 6.04
N ALA A 94 -4.80 -17.17 6.64
CA ALA A 94 -4.94 -16.75 8.00
C ALA A 94 -4.77 -17.98 8.90
N VAL A 95 -3.84 -17.90 9.85
CA VAL A 95 -3.60 -18.95 10.84
C VAL A 95 -4.46 -18.66 12.05
N HIS A 96 -5.37 -19.57 12.34
CA HIS A 96 -6.23 -19.55 13.51
C HIS A 96 -5.85 -20.67 14.48
N ILE A 97 -6.17 -20.47 15.74
CA ILE A 97 -6.14 -21.50 16.77
C ILE A 97 -7.57 -21.74 17.24
N VAL A 98 -7.98 -22.99 17.29
CA VAL A 98 -9.20 -23.43 17.98
C VAL A 98 -8.81 -23.88 19.39
N PRO A 99 -8.97 -23.04 20.43
CA PRO A 99 -8.42 -23.31 21.76
C PRO A 99 -8.83 -24.66 22.38
N ARG A 100 -10.08 -25.08 22.14
CA ARG A 100 -10.60 -26.36 22.63
C ARG A 100 -9.88 -27.59 22.06
N ASP A 101 -9.32 -27.45 20.84
CA ASP A 101 -8.73 -28.57 20.09
C ASP A 101 -7.20 -28.64 20.30
N VAL A 102 -6.63 -27.71 21.10
CA VAL A 102 -5.21 -27.70 21.47
C VAL A 102 -4.90 -28.81 22.46
N LYS A 103 -4.19 -29.82 21.98
CA LYS A 103 -3.77 -30.98 22.80
C LYS A 103 -2.39 -30.79 23.42
N ASN A 104 -1.47 -30.18 22.71
CA ASN A 104 -0.11 -29.89 23.17
C ASN A 104 0.19 -28.39 23.03
N LYS A 105 0.00 -27.68 24.16
CA LYS A 105 0.14 -26.23 24.22
C LYS A 105 1.57 -25.75 23.98
N GLU A 106 2.56 -26.38 24.61
CA GLU A 106 3.95 -25.97 24.49
C GLU A 106 4.47 -26.12 23.05
N LYS A 107 4.21 -27.29 22.44
CA LYS A 107 4.57 -27.51 21.03
C LYS A 107 3.95 -26.47 20.11
N LEU A 108 2.68 -26.10 20.33
CA LEU A 108 1.99 -25.08 19.52
C LEU A 108 2.61 -23.70 19.69
N ILE A 109 2.92 -23.32 20.95
CA ILE A 109 3.54 -22.01 21.24
C ILE A 109 4.94 -21.92 20.63
N ASP A 110 5.75 -22.97 20.78
CA ASP A 110 7.11 -23.00 20.22
C ASP A 110 7.08 -22.86 18.69
N GLU A 111 6.22 -23.60 18.03
CA GLU A 111 6.06 -23.59 16.58
C GLU A 111 5.62 -22.23 16.07
N LEU A 112 4.52 -21.72 16.62
CA LEU A 112 3.95 -20.44 16.15
C LEU A 112 4.83 -19.24 16.53
N SER A 113 5.47 -19.26 17.73
CA SER A 113 6.37 -18.17 18.13
C SER A 113 7.61 -18.11 17.25
N THR A 114 8.13 -19.26 16.85
CA THR A 114 9.33 -19.36 16.01
C THR A 114 9.03 -18.98 14.54
N LYS A 115 7.95 -19.52 13.98
CA LYS A 115 7.63 -19.34 12.55
C LYS A 115 6.88 -18.07 12.24
N LEU A 116 5.99 -17.62 13.12
CA LEU A 116 5.19 -16.40 12.91
C LEU A 116 5.76 -15.19 13.64
N LEU A 117 6.80 -15.34 14.45
CA LEU A 117 7.41 -14.29 15.26
C LEU A 117 6.41 -13.59 16.21
N VAL A 118 5.39 -14.31 16.65
CA VAL A 118 4.40 -13.87 17.64
C VAL A 118 4.94 -14.17 19.03
N SER A 119 4.79 -13.24 19.97
CA SER A 119 5.28 -13.45 21.34
C SER A 119 4.58 -14.62 22.03
N ARG A 120 5.33 -15.39 22.80
CA ARG A 120 4.81 -16.53 23.59
C ARG A 120 3.63 -16.09 24.47
N GLU A 121 3.76 -14.96 25.15
CA GLU A 121 2.71 -14.38 26.00
C GLU A 121 1.42 -14.12 25.22
N SER A 122 1.51 -13.56 24.02
CA SER A 122 0.35 -13.33 23.15
C SER A 122 -0.32 -14.64 22.72
N LEU A 123 0.48 -15.65 22.39
CA LEU A 123 -0.03 -17.00 22.03
C LEU A 123 -0.69 -17.68 23.22
N GLU A 124 -0.10 -17.61 24.40
CA GLU A 124 -0.68 -18.14 25.64
C GLU A 124 -2.04 -17.51 25.94
N LYS A 125 -2.12 -16.19 25.80
CA LYS A 125 -3.38 -15.46 25.96
C LYS A 125 -4.43 -15.94 24.96
N LYS A 126 -4.07 -16.12 23.69
CA LYS A 126 -4.97 -16.62 22.64
C LYS A 126 -5.42 -18.07 22.87
N ILE A 127 -4.51 -18.93 23.26
CA ILE A 127 -4.80 -20.35 23.58
C ILE A 127 -5.67 -20.47 24.82
N ASN A 128 -5.42 -19.63 25.83
CA ASN A 128 -6.20 -19.62 27.08
C ASN A 128 -7.49 -18.80 26.96
N GLN A 129 -7.70 -18.17 25.81
CA GLN A 129 -8.91 -17.43 25.56
C GLN A 129 -10.06 -18.42 25.44
N LYS A 130 -10.79 -18.60 26.53
CA LYS A 130 -11.86 -19.61 26.67
C LYS A 130 -13.15 -19.11 26.10
N GLU A 131 -13.40 -17.97 25.75
CA GLU A 131 -14.49 -17.42 25.15
C GLU A 131 -14.46 -16.11 24.95
N ASN A 132 -15.27 -15.76 24.19
CA ASN A 132 -15.12 -14.68 23.67
C ASN A 132 -16.08 -13.70 23.70
N ASP A 133 -16.97 -13.89 23.07
CA ASP A 133 -17.93 -12.92 22.75
C ASP A 133 -19.19 -13.13 23.55
N ALA A 134 -19.99 -12.12 23.69
CA ALA A 134 -21.32 -12.17 24.22
C ALA A 134 -22.20 -13.09 23.37
N VAL A 135 -22.74 -14.12 23.99
CA VAL A 135 -23.73 -15.01 23.35
C VAL A 135 -25.10 -14.37 23.45
N THR A 136 -25.77 -14.21 22.32
CA THR A 136 -27.15 -13.69 22.31
C THR A 136 -28.10 -14.76 22.84
N ILE A 137 -28.72 -14.50 24.01
CA ILE A 137 -29.75 -15.39 24.56
C ILE A 137 -31.10 -15.10 23.96
N LYS A 138 -31.46 -13.82 23.83
CA LYS A 138 -32.82 -13.44 23.41
C LYS A 138 -32.87 -12.02 22.86
N THR A 139 -33.57 -11.85 21.75
CA THR A 139 -33.95 -10.55 21.18
C THR A 139 -35.37 -10.16 21.53
N GLY A 140 -35.77 -8.93 21.35
CA GLY A 140 -37.10 -8.44 21.65
C GLY A 140 -37.42 -8.36 23.16
N VAL A 141 -36.41 -8.30 23.99
CA VAL A 141 -36.56 -8.19 25.45
C VAL A 141 -36.89 -6.76 25.83
N ASN A 142 -37.98 -6.56 26.59
CA ASN A 142 -38.32 -5.23 27.07
C ASN A 142 -37.36 -4.76 28.18
N ALA A 143 -37.30 -3.44 28.39
CA ALA A 143 -36.37 -2.83 29.33
C ALA A 143 -36.51 -3.30 30.80
N SER A 144 -37.72 -3.69 31.21
CA SER A 144 -38.00 -4.22 32.56
C SER A 144 -37.39 -5.63 32.71
N GLN A 145 -37.67 -6.49 31.76
CA GLN A 145 -37.13 -7.85 31.72
C GLN A 145 -35.60 -7.84 31.60
N GLY A 146 -35.04 -6.99 30.70
CA GLY A 146 -33.60 -6.86 30.54
C GLY A 146 -32.88 -6.41 31.82
N ARG A 147 -33.47 -5.44 32.59
CA ARG A 147 -32.91 -5.04 33.88
C ARG A 147 -33.03 -6.14 34.95
N LYS A 148 -34.11 -6.91 34.94
CA LYS A 148 -34.27 -8.06 35.86
C LYS A 148 -33.24 -9.15 35.52
N ALA A 149 -33.09 -9.51 34.28
CA ALA A 149 -32.12 -10.51 33.86
C ALA A 149 -30.69 -10.10 34.22
N ARG A 150 -30.31 -8.84 34.01
CA ARG A 150 -28.99 -8.30 34.36
C ARG A 150 -28.68 -8.36 35.88
N ARG A 151 -29.72 -8.40 36.71
CA ARG A 151 -29.53 -8.51 38.17
C ARG A 151 -29.21 -9.91 38.63
N LEU A 152 -29.49 -10.95 37.82
CA LEU A 152 -29.18 -12.34 38.13
C LEU A 152 -27.65 -12.54 38.15
N ASP A 153 -26.94 -11.91 37.21
CA ASP A 153 -25.49 -11.88 37.19
C ASP A 153 -25.03 -10.58 36.51
N ARG A 154 -24.52 -9.61 37.30
CA ARG A 154 -24.14 -8.28 36.82
C ARG A 154 -22.88 -8.27 35.97
N GLY A 155 -22.03 -9.28 36.12
CA GLY A 155 -20.77 -9.42 35.40
C GLY A 155 -20.94 -10.17 34.09
N GLY A 156 -21.82 -11.17 34.08
CA GLY A 156 -22.01 -12.10 32.98
C GLY A 156 -23.22 -11.82 32.09
N ILE A 157 -24.19 -10.99 32.51
CA ILE A 157 -25.40 -10.68 31.72
C ILE A 157 -25.43 -9.21 31.34
N MET A 158 -25.55 -8.93 30.05
CA MET A 158 -25.71 -7.59 29.51
C MET A 158 -27.04 -7.44 28.75
N TYR A 159 -27.67 -6.29 28.89
CA TYR A 159 -28.86 -5.92 28.12
C TYR A 159 -28.56 -4.63 27.34
N GLN A 160 -28.75 -4.69 26.02
CA GLN A 160 -28.54 -3.54 25.13
C GLN A 160 -29.54 -3.59 23.97
N SER A 161 -30.21 -2.47 23.72
CA SER A 161 -31.09 -2.28 22.54
C SER A 161 -32.12 -3.40 22.31
N GLY A 162 -32.75 -3.88 23.40
CA GLY A 162 -33.77 -4.95 23.31
C GLY A 162 -33.19 -6.37 23.19
N THR A 163 -31.87 -6.53 23.27
CA THR A 163 -31.19 -7.84 23.20
C THR A 163 -30.53 -8.17 24.53
N LEU A 164 -30.68 -9.42 24.94
CA LEU A 164 -30.02 -9.99 26.12
C LEU A 164 -28.80 -10.82 25.68
N TYR A 165 -27.64 -10.43 26.14
CA TYR A 165 -26.36 -11.08 25.91
C TYR A 165 -25.83 -11.69 27.20
N VAL A 166 -25.11 -12.80 27.08
CA VAL A 166 -24.35 -13.38 28.19
C VAL A 166 -22.90 -13.54 27.80
N TYR A 167 -22.05 -13.41 28.79
CA TYR A 167 -20.63 -13.74 28.73
C TYR A 167 -20.41 -15.01 29.57
N PRO A 168 -20.45 -16.20 28.96
CA PRO A 168 -20.43 -17.47 29.70
C PRO A 168 -19.34 -17.57 30.77
N ARG A 169 -18.16 -17.01 30.46
CA ARG A 169 -17.07 -16.99 31.42
C ARG A 169 -17.22 -16.18 32.66
N ARG A 170 -18.14 -15.21 32.63
CA ARG A 170 -18.36 -14.30 33.72
C ARG A 170 -19.56 -14.70 34.55
N ILE A 171 -20.17 -15.86 34.23
CA ILE A 171 -21.29 -16.40 34.97
C ILE A 171 -20.76 -17.24 36.10
N ASP A 172 -21.08 -16.86 37.34
CA ASP A 172 -20.60 -17.55 38.53
C ASP A 172 -21.34 -18.85 38.77
N ASP A 173 -22.67 -18.87 38.61
CA ASP A 173 -23.54 -20.05 38.78
C ASP A 173 -24.49 -20.22 37.57
N PRO A 174 -24.06 -20.99 36.57
CA PRO A 174 -24.86 -21.19 35.35
C PRO A 174 -26.19 -21.91 35.61
N ASP A 175 -26.29 -22.81 36.59
CA ASP A 175 -27.51 -23.54 36.90
C ASP A 175 -28.59 -22.63 37.48
N ALA A 176 -28.26 -21.86 38.49
CA ALA A 176 -29.18 -20.93 39.12
C ALA A 176 -29.65 -19.83 38.13
N VAL A 177 -28.74 -19.33 37.31
CA VAL A 177 -29.03 -18.32 36.26
C VAL A 177 -29.91 -18.91 35.18
N ALA A 178 -29.62 -20.15 34.69
CA ALA A 178 -30.43 -20.81 33.65
C ALA A 178 -31.89 -21.01 34.11
N LYS A 179 -32.08 -21.51 35.34
CA LYS A 179 -33.42 -21.69 35.95
C LYS A 179 -34.15 -20.36 36.04
N SER A 180 -33.48 -19.31 36.46
CA SER A 180 -34.07 -17.97 36.60
C SER A 180 -34.40 -17.32 35.23
N LEU A 181 -33.58 -17.50 34.21
CA LEU A 181 -33.85 -17.02 32.85
C LEU A 181 -35.01 -17.79 32.22
N ALA A 182 -35.07 -19.13 32.41
CA ALA A 182 -36.19 -19.93 31.92
C ALA A 182 -37.54 -19.54 32.56
N ALA A 183 -37.56 -19.24 33.83
CA ALA A 183 -38.74 -18.73 34.51
C ALA A 183 -39.16 -17.31 34.08
N MET A 184 -38.27 -16.56 33.48
CA MET A 184 -38.49 -15.18 33.07
C MET A 184 -38.97 -15.06 31.62
N PHE A 185 -38.66 -16.06 30.77
CA PHE A 185 -38.91 -16.02 29.32
C PHE A 185 -39.59 -17.30 28.82
N ASP A 186 -40.86 -17.21 28.44
CA ASP A 186 -41.72 -18.36 28.05
C ASP A 186 -41.15 -19.29 26.96
N ASN A 187 -40.26 -18.78 26.12
CA ASN A 187 -39.70 -19.55 24.99
C ASN A 187 -38.23 -19.98 25.25
N LEU A 188 -37.73 -19.89 26.48
CA LEU A 188 -36.41 -20.27 26.85
C LEU A 188 -36.45 -21.39 27.91
N THR A 189 -36.15 -22.63 27.50
CA THR A 189 -36.07 -23.73 28.44
C THR A 189 -34.80 -23.63 29.29
N GLU A 190 -34.83 -24.20 30.52
CA GLU A 190 -33.65 -24.24 31.41
C GLU A 190 -32.46 -24.88 30.73
N LYS A 191 -32.67 -26.01 30.04
CA LYS A 191 -31.62 -26.72 29.27
C LYS A 191 -31.02 -25.83 28.19
N LYS A 192 -31.86 -25.02 27.50
CA LYS A 192 -31.38 -24.12 26.44
C LYS A 192 -30.66 -22.91 27.05
N ALA A 193 -31.16 -22.36 28.12
CA ALA A 193 -30.50 -21.31 28.85
C ALA A 193 -29.12 -21.75 29.39
N TYR A 194 -29.06 -22.93 30.00
CA TYR A 194 -27.82 -23.53 30.50
C TYR A 194 -26.79 -23.71 29.36
N ALA A 195 -27.24 -24.20 28.20
CA ALA A 195 -26.36 -24.34 27.03
C ALA A 195 -25.72 -23.01 26.60
N TYR A 196 -26.49 -21.92 26.63
CA TYR A 196 -25.95 -20.59 26.32
C TYR A 196 -24.97 -20.08 27.38
N LEU A 197 -25.25 -20.34 28.67
CA LEU A 197 -24.46 -19.92 29.83
C LEU A 197 -23.17 -20.72 30.00
N THR A 198 -23.15 -21.95 29.51
CA THR A 198 -21.98 -22.85 29.57
C THR A 198 -21.35 -23.09 28.21
N GLN A 199 -21.77 -22.29 27.19
CA GLN A 199 -21.23 -22.42 25.87
C GLN A 199 -19.74 -22.22 25.92
N LYS A 200 -19.01 -23.33 25.79
CA LYS A 200 -17.56 -23.32 25.64
C LYS A 200 -17.28 -22.93 24.22
N GLU A 201 -16.49 -21.90 24.09
CA GLU A 201 -16.20 -21.44 22.82
C GLU A 201 -15.61 -22.33 21.96
N ASN A 202 -15.89 -22.03 20.79
CA ASN A 202 -15.54 -22.81 19.70
C ASN A 202 -15.00 -22.01 18.58
N SER A 203 -14.97 -20.73 18.74
CA SER A 203 -14.48 -19.83 17.70
C SER A 203 -12.98 -19.98 17.55
N ALA A 204 -12.57 -20.11 16.31
CA ALA A 204 -11.19 -20.02 15.93
C ALA A 204 -10.66 -18.61 16.25
N VAL A 205 -9.59 -18.54 17.01
CA VAL A 205 -8.93 -17.28 17.38
C VAL A 205 -7.85 -16.97 16.35
N LEU A 206 -7.95 -15.83 15.68
CA LEU A 206 -6.94 -15.41 14.73
C LEU A 206 -5.59 -15.20 15.42
N VAL A 207 -4.58 -15.93 14.97
CA VAL A 207 -3.18 -15.72 15.39
C VAL A 207 -2.53 -14.68 14.52
N GLN A 208 -2.56 -14.91 13.21
CA GLN A 208 -1.97 -14.01 12.22
C GLN A 208 -2.64 -14.20 10.87
N SER A 209 -3.01 -13.09 10.24
CA SER A 209 -3.48 -13.05 8.86
C SER A 209 -2.30 -12.92 7.87
N LYS A 210 -2.58 -13.16 6.61
CA LYS A 210 -1.65 -12.92 5.49
C LYS A 210 -0.34 -13.69 5.58
N VAL A 211 -0.39 -14.86 6.19
CA VAL A 211 0.73 -15.78 6.29
C VAL A 211 0.94 -16.42 4.91
N ASP A 212 2.19 -16.51 4.51
CA ASP A 212 2.56 -17.20 3.26
C ASP A 212 1.97 -18.60 3.22
N ASN A 213 1.45 -18.99 2.04
CA ASN A 213 0.72 -20.24 1.88
C ASN A 213 1.58 -21.46 2.21
N SER A 214 2.87 -21.44 1.79
CA SER A 214 3.80 -22.54 2.07
C SER A 214 4.12 -22.64 3.56
N LEU A 215 4.37 -21.51 4.21
CA LEU A 215 4.64 -21.44 5.63
C LEU A 215 3.43 -21.89 6.46
N ALA A 216 2.22 -21.44 6.10
CA ALA A 216 0.99 -21.82 6.78
C ALA A 216 0.72 -23.34 6.65
N LYS A 217 0.85 -23.88 5.43
CA LYS A 217 0.73 -25.33 5.22
C LYS A 217 1.74 -26.12 6.05
N LYS A 218 2.98 -25.66 6.11
CA LYS A 218 4.02 -26.31 6.90
C LYS A 218 3.70 -26.28 8.40
N ILE A 219 3.19 -25.15 8.91
CA ILE A 219 2.72 -25.05 10.30
C ILE A 219 1.61 -26.10 10.56
N LEU A 220 0.65 -26.21 9.65
CA LEU A 220 -0.42 -27.18 9.77
C LEU A 220 0.11 -28.63 9.72
N GLU A 221 1.04 -28.93 8.82
CA GLU A 221 1.69 -30.23 8.71
C GLU A 221 2.44 -30.62 9.98
N ASP A 222 3.26 -29.71 10.53
CA ASP A 222 4.07 -29.95 11.73
C ASP A 222 3.20 -30.11 13.01
N MET A 223 1.96 -29.56 12.98
CA MET A 223 0.97 -29.70 14.05
C MET A 223 0.02 -30.88 13.85
N THR A 224 -0.02 -31.47 12.66
CA THR A 224 -0.92 -32.58 12.33
C THR A 224 -0.37 -33.91 12.84
N THR A 225 -1.21 -34.65 13.57
CA THR A 225 -0.96 -36.05 13.91
C THR A 225 -1.90 -36.94 13.10
N LYS A 226 -1.37 -38.06 12.57
CA LYS A 226 -2.10 -39.01 11.73
C LYS A 226 -2.10 -40.39 12.38
N ASP A 227 -3.11 -41.20 12.05
CA ASP A 227 -3.15 -42.62 12.40
C ASP A 227 -2.27 -43.46 11.45
N LYS A 228 -2.20 -44.78 11.70
CA LYS A 228 -1.43 -45.73 10.88
C LYS A 228 -1.94 -45.84 9.43
N ASN A 229 -3.17 -45.36 9.15
CA ASN A 229 -3.81 -45.37 7.85
C ASN A 229 -3.69 -44.01 7.12
N GLY A 230 -3.04 -43.03 7.75
CA GLY A 230 -2.85 -41.70 7.21
C GLY A 230 -4.00 -40.71 7.48
N ASN A 231 -5.02 -41.11 8.25
CA ASN A 231 -6.13 -40.24 8.59
C ASN A 231 -5.68 -39.21 9.65
N VAL A 232 -6.14 -37.98 9.52
CA VAL A 232 -5.81 -36.90 10.47
C VAL A 232 -6.52 -37.12 11.80
N LEU A 233 -5.76 -37.32 12.86
CA LEU A 233 -6.25 -37.46 14.24
C LEU A 233 -6.39 -36.13 14.97
N SER A 234 -5.51 -35.19 14.67
CA SER A 234 -5.52 -33.84 15.27
C SER A 234 -4.61 -32.91 14.50
N THR A 235 -4.99 -31.64 14.43
CA THR A 235 -4.15 -30.53 13.96
C THR A 235 -3.58 -29.71 15.11
N ASN A 236 -3.70 -30.19 16.35
CA ASN A 236 -3.36 -29.47 17.57
C ASN A 236 -4.03 -28.06 17.62
N GLY A 237 -5.26 -27.98 17.13
CA GLY A 237 -6.05 -26.75 17.14
C GLY A 237 -5.67 -25.73 16.06
N VAL A 238 -4.76 -26.05 15.14
CA VAL A 238 -4.43 -25.14 14.03
C VAL A 238 -5.47 -25.28 12.91
N GLU A 239 -5.99 -24.14 12.49
CA GLU A 239 -6.90 -24.02 11.34
C GLU A 239 -6.36 -22.98 10.36
N LEU A 240 -6.43 -23.28 9.07
CA LEU A 240 -6.04 -22.36 7.99
C LEU A 240 -7.25 -21.90 7.21
N VAL A 241 -7.45 -20.59 7.16
CA VAL A 241 -8.49 -19.97 6.33
C VAL A 241 -7.84 -19.29 5.14
N ASP A 242 -8.47 -19.38 3.97
CA ASP A 242 -7.99 -18.70 2.78
C ASP A 242 -7.95 -17.20 3.01
N ASP A 243 -6.81 -16.61 2.65
CA ASP A 243 -6.55 -15.18 2.76
C ASP A 243 -5.77 -14.74 1.53
N SER A 244 -5.64 -13.46 1.34
CA SER A 244 -4.76 -12.90 0.32
C SER A 244 -3.90 -11.80 0.94
N ARG A 245 -2.77 -11.50 0.33
CA ARG A 245 -1.95 -10.38 0.76
C ARG A 245 -1.55 -9.53 -0.45
N ARG A 246 -1.44 -8.23 -0.23
CA ARG A 246 -0.82 -7.36 -1.20
C ARG A 246 0.68 -7.63 -1.23
N TYR A 247 1.22 -7.90 -2.40
CA TYR A 247 2.63 -8.22 -2.60
C TYR A 247 3.25 -7.24 -3.60
N TYR A 248 4.36 -6.64 -3.19
CA TYR A 248 5.16 -5.71 -3.99
C TYR A 248 6.41 -6.44 -4.45
N THR A 249 6.50 -6.71 -5.76
CA THR A 249 7.48 -7.64 -6.34
C THR A 249 8.93 -7.31 -6.03
N ASN A 250 9.25 -6.03 -5.85
CA ASN A 250 10.62 -5.55 -5.64
C ASN A 250 10.82 -4.87 -4.26
N GLY A 251 9.96 -5.13 -3.28
CA GLY A 251 10.10 -4.66 -1.90
C GLY A 251 10.22 -3.14 -1.74
N ASN A 252 11.43 -2.59 -1.82
CA ASN A 252 11.70 -1.17 -1.63
C ASN A 252 11.56 -0.32 -2.89
N PHE A 253 11.42 -0.96 -4.05
CA PHE A 253 11.39 -0.31 -5.35
C PHE A 253 10.24 0.69 -5.45
N ALA A 254 10.53 1.91 -5.88
CA ALA A 254 9.56 2.99 -6.04
C ALA A 254 8.60 3.14 -4.84
N SER A 255 9.09 2.86 -3.61
CA SER A 255 8.25 2.70 -2.41
C SER A 255 7.35 3.91 -2.14
N TYR A 256 7.84 5.12 -2.40
CA TYR A 256 7.08 6.35 -2.19
C TYR A 256 6.06 6.66 -3.31
N VAL A 257 6.21 6.04 -4.49
CA VAL A 257 5.24 6.14 -5.59
C VAL A 257 4.14 5.12 -5.41
N LEU A 258 4.52 3.85 -5.22
CA LEU A 258 3.56 2.76 -5.03
C LEU A 258 2.74 2.96 -3.76
N GLY A 259 3.41 3.23 -2.65
CA GLY A 259 2.75 3.18 -1.35
C GLY A 259 2.38 1.76 -0.96
N PHE A 260 1.54 1.61 0.04
CA PHE A 260 1.14 0.29 0.56
C PHE A 260 -0.30 0.31 1.05
N THR A 261 -0.84 -0.88 1.30
CA THR A 261 -2.16 -1.08 1.89
C THR A 261 -2.07 -1.46 3.36
N ASP A 262 -3.10 -1.16 4.13
CA ASP A 262 -3.28 -1.68 5.48
C ASP A 262 -3.70 -3.16 5.47
N GLN A 263 -4.03 -3.68 6.66
CA GLN A 263 -4.49 -5.05 6.81
C GLN A 263 -5.88 -5.30 6.18
N SER A 264 -6.68 -4.25 6.01
CA SER A 264 -8.00 -4.31 5.40
C SER A 264 -7.98 -4.02 3.89
N TYR A 265 -6.79 -3.95 3.28
CA TYR A 265 -6.55 -3.62 1.87
C TYR A 265 -6.90 -2.19 1.45
N HIS A 266 -7.10 -1.26 2.38
CA HIS A 266 -7.20 0.15 2.05
C HIS A 266 -5.81 0.72 1.78
N GLY A 267 -5.71 1.53 0.75
CA GLY A 267 -4.46 2.22 0.42
C GLY A 267 -4.11 3.27 1.46
N VAL A 268 -2.89 3.21 2.01
CA VAL A 268 -2.41 4.11 3.06
C VAL A 268 -1.61 5.27 2.49
N SER A 269 -0.79 5.04 1.48
CA SER A 269 0.08 6.04 0.87
C SER A 269 0.27 5.78 -0.63
N GLY A 270 0.90 6.72 -1.35
CA GLY A 270 1.22 6.60 -2.76
C GLY A 270 0.00 6.38 -3.65
N VAL A 271 0.19 5.75 -4.81
CA VAL A 271 -0.92 5.45 -5.74
C VAL A 271 -1.90 4.43 -5.19
N GLU A 272 -1.46 3.55 -4.26
CA GLU A 272 -2.38 2.65 -3.55
C GLU A 272 -3.48 3.42 -2.83
N SER A 273 -3.15 4.57 -2.22
CA SER A 273 -4.12 5.43 -1.53
C SER A 273 -4.89 6.31 -2.51
N THR A 274 -4.19 6.98 -3.44
CA THR A 274 -4.84 7.91 -4.37
C THR A 274 -5.84 7.21 -5.28
N TYR A 275 -5.58 5.96 -5.65
CA TYR A 275 -6.43 5.15 -6.51
C TYR A 275 -7.12 4.00 -5.76
N ASP A 276 -7.33 4.15 -4.43
CA ASP A 276 -7.91 3.09 -3.62
C ASP A 276 -9.26 2.60 -4.15
N ALA A 277 -10.19 3.52 -4.42
CA ALA A 277 -11.50 3.19 -4.97
C ALA A 277 -11.45 2.50 -6.36
N TRP A 278 -10.40 2.78 -7.14
CA TRP A 278 -10.19 2.16 -8.46
C TRP A 278 -9.65 0.73 -8.32
N LEU A 279 -8.74 0.54 -7.37
CA LEU A 279 -8.02 -0.71 -7.16
C LEU A 279 -8.82 -1.72 -6.32
N SER A 280 -9.66 -1.28 -5.38
CA SER A 280 -10.30 -2.16 -4.39
C SER A 280 -11.37 -3.10 -4.95
N GLY A 281 -12.07 -2.70 -6.04
CA GLY A 281 -13.18 -3.48 -6.59
C GLY A 281 -14.46 -3.41 -5.76
N GLU A 282 -15.35 -4.34 -5.98
CA GLU A 282 -16.63 -4.46 -5.25
C GLU A 282 -16.71 -5.82 -4.55
N ASN A 283 -16.89 -5.80 -3.23
CA ASN A 283 -17.06 -7.05 -2.47
C ASN A 283 -18.29 -7.80 -2.92
N GLY A 284 -18.20 -9.12 -2.89
CA GLY A 284 -19.31 -10.05 -3.04
C GLY A 284 -19.93 -10.37 -1.69
N VAL A 285 -21.02 -11.11 -1.74
CA VAL A 285 -21.74 -11.58 -0.55
C VAL A 285 -22.03 -13.06 -0.71
N ALA A 286 -21.69 -13.85 0.30
CA ALA A 286 -22.08 -15.25 0.39
C ALA A 286 -22.88 -15.49 1.65
N TYR A 287 -23.91 -16.32 1.53
CA TYR A 287 -24.65 -16.85 2.65
C TYR A 287 -24.23 -18.29 2.94
N PHE A 288 -23.92 -18.57 4.19
CA PHE A 288 -23.60 -19.90 4.67
C PHE A 288 -24.73 -20.38 5.57
N GLN A 289 -25.27 -21.57 5.30
CA GLN A 289 -26.21 -22.20 6.23
C GLN A 289 -25.46 -22.78 7.43
N LYS A 290 -26.09 -22.64 8.61
CA LYS A 290 -25.62 -23.22 9.85
C LYS A 290 -26.42 -24.46 10.20
N ASP A 291 -25.78 -25.45 10.83
CA ASP A 291 -26.47 -26.54 11.48
C ASP A 291 -27.17 -26.08 12.77
N ALA A 292 -27.94 -26.96 13.38
CA ALA A 292 -28.64 -26.68 14.63
C ALA A 292 -27.70 -26.34 15.81
N SER A 293 -26.40 -26.59 15.66
CA SER A 293 -25.33 -26.29 16.62
C SER A 293 -24.60 -24.99 16.30
N GLY A 294 -24.99 -24.28 15.21
CA GLY A 294 -24.38 -23.02 14.79
C GLY A 294 -23.13 -23.17 13.93
N ASN A 295 -22.78 -24.40 13.51
CA ASN A 295 -21.61 -24.59 12.63
C ASN A 295 -21.98 -24.37 11.17
N THR A 296 -21.09 -23.75 10.40
CA THR A 296 -21.28 -23.53 8.97
C THR A 296 -21.28 -24.86 8.21
N ILE A 297 -22.27 -25.06 7.34
CA ILE A 297 -22.36 -26.20 6.43
C ILE A 297 -21.73 -25.81 5.08
N PRO A 298 -20.48 -26.21 4.79
CA PRO A 298 -19.78 -25.75 3.59
C PRO A 298 -20.45 -26.11 2.26
N SER A 299 -21.17 -27.25 2.24
CA SER A 299 -21.87 -27.75 1.04
C SER A 299 -23.11 -26.95 0.66
N GLN A 300 -23.57 -26.05 1.53
CA GLN A 300 -24.79 -25.25 1.31
C GLN A 300 -24.49 -23.74 1.24
N THR A 301 -23.30 -23.39 0.76
CA THR A 301 -22.94 -21.99 0.52
C THR A 301 -23.65 -21.46 -0.72
N LYS A 302 -24.40 -20.37 -0.57
CA LYS A 302 -25.03 -19.66 -1.70
C LYS A 302 -24.35 -18.30 -1.90
N ILE A 303 -23.65 -18.15 -3.01
CA ILE A 303 -23.10 -16.85 -3.42
C ILE A 303 -24.24 -16.02 -4.01
N VAL A 304 -24.59 -14.93 -3.37
CA VAL A 304 -25.68 -14.03 -3.80
C VAL A 304 -25.13 -12.92 -4.69
N LYS A 305 -23.97 -12.38 -4.34
CA LYS A 305 -23.28 -11.39 -5.15
C LYS A 305 -21.82 -11.84 -5.33
N LYS A 306 -21.41 -12.03 -6.58
CA LYS A 306 -20.00 -12.32 -6.87
C LYS A 306 -19.14 -11.08 -6.63
N ALA A 307 -17.98 -11.26 -6.01
CA ALA A 307 -16.99 -10.20 -5.91
C ALA A 307 -16.52 -9.79 -7.31
N LYS A 308 -16.38 -8.49 -7.54
CA LYS A 308 -15.80 -7.94 -8.77
C LYS A 308 -14.40 -7.45 -8.49
N LYS A 309 -13.40 -8.03 -9.15
CA LYS A 309 -12.01 -7.60 -9.07
C LYS A 309 -11.88 -6.09 -9.32
N GLY A 310 -11.02 -5.42 -8.57
CA GLY A 310 -10.62 -4.04 -8.82
C GLY A 310 -9.92 -3.89 -10.17
N LYS A 311 -9.91 -2.68 -10.69
CA LYS A 311 -9.30 -2.37 -11.98
C LYS A 311 -7.79 -2.25 -11.81
N ASP A 312 -7.06 -2.74 -12.78
CA ASP A 312 -5.60 -2.65 -12.82
C ASP A 312 -5.17 -1.19 -13.09
N LEU A 313 -3.99 -0.81 -12.61
CA LEU A 313 -3.42 0.53 -12.75
C LEU A 313 -2.06 0.45 -13.44
N VAL A 314 -1.87 1.20 -14.51
CA VAL A 314 -0.59 1.29 -15.22
C VAL A 314 0.04 2.64 -14.92
N LEU A 315 1.27 2.63 -14.42
CA LEU A 315 2.04 3.82 -14.10
C LEU A 315 2.85 4.30 -15.32
N THR A 316 3.33 5.54 -15.23
CA THR A 316 4.31 6.08 -16.19
C THR A 316 5.74 5.68 -15.84
N ILE A 317 5.96 5.16 -14.63
CA ILE A 317 7.24 4.66 -14.15
C ILE A 317 7.78 3.58 -15.09
N ASP A 318 9.04 3.69 -15.44
CA ASP A 318 9.80 2.67 -16.16
C ASP A 318 10.72 1.96 -15.17
N SER A 319 10.58 0.65 -15.02
CA SER A 319 11.33 -0.12 -14.03
C SER A 319 12.85 -0.04 -14.23
N ASN A 320 13.32 0.09 -15.47
CA ASN A 320 14.74 0.23 -15.73
C ASN A 320 15.25 1.62 -15.35
N ILE A 321 14.53 2.69 -15.74
CA ILE A 321 14.90 4.06 -15.40
C ILE A 321 14.81 4.29 -13.90
N GLN A 322 13.81 3.72 -13.22
CA GLN A 322 13.70 3.75 -11.76
C GLN A 322 14.91 3.10 -11.09
N THR A 323 15.32 1.93 -11.58
CA THR A 323 16.50 1.21 -11.07
C THR A 323 17.78 2.03 -11.27
N ILE A 324 17.93 2.66 -12.44
CA ILE A 324 19.05 3.57 -12.72
C ILE A 324 19.05 4.73 -11.71
N ALA A 325 17.91 5.38 -11.51
CA ALA A 325 17.79 6.51 -10.60
C ALA A 325 18.09 6.11 -9.14
N GLU A 326 17.52 4.99 -8.67
CA GLU A 326 17.76 4.48 -7.32
C GLU A 326 19.23 4.15 -7.06
N LYS A 327 19.87 3.50 -8.05
CA LYS A 327 21.29 3.12 -7.95
C LYS A 327 22.20 4.35 -7.92
N ALA A 328 22.03 5.27 -8.87
CA ALA A 328 22.83 6.49 -8.95
C ALA A 328 22.67 7.36 -7.68
N LEU A 329 21.42 7.53 -7.21
CA LEU A 329 21.14 8.26 -5.99
C LEU A 329 21.79 7.61 -4.76
N ASN A 330 21.65 6.29 -4.63
CA ASN A 330 22.19 5.54 -3.49
C ASN A 330 23.73 5.61 -3.41
N GLU A 331 24.41 5.65 -4.55
CA GLU A 331 25.87 5.86 -4.63
C GLU A 331 26.24 7.22 -4.00
N GLN A 332 25.55 8.31 -4.37
CA GLN A 332 25.82 9.65 -3.83
C GLN A 332 25.50 9.74 -2.33
N ILE A 333 24.35 9.20 -1.90
CA ILE A 333 23.98 9.20 -0.48
C ILE A 333 25.02 8.48 0.37
N LYS A 334 25.58 7.37 -0.11
CA LYS A 334 26.64 6.64 0.59
C LYS A 334 27.96 7.40 0.58
N THR A 335 28.38 7.92 -0.58
CA THR A 335 29.65 8.63 -0.75
C THR A 335 29.73 9.85 0.16
N TYR A 336 28.65 10.65 0.17
CA TYR A 336 28.62 11.90 0.95
C TYR A 336 27.92 11.75 2.31
N LYS A 337 27.60 10.53 2.73
CA LYS A 337 26.90 10.23 4.00
C LYS A 337 25.72 11.16 4.24
N ALA A 338 24.99 11.46 3.17
CA ALA A 338 23.89 12.42 3.20
C ALA A 338 22.71 11.91 4.01
N LYS A 339 21.97 12.84 4.58
CA LYS A 339 20.78 12.52 5.41
C LYS A 339 19.67 11.88 4.59
N ARG A 340 19.42 12.40 3.39
CA ARG A 340 18.49 11.85 2.39
C ARG A 340 18.82 12.36 0.99
N GLY A 341 18.17 11.76 0.00
CA GLY A 341 18.20 12.25 -1.36
C GLY A 341 16.95 11.87 -2.13
N THR A 342 16.68 12.64 -3.16
CA THR A 342 15.57 12.42 -4.10
C THR A 342 16.05 12.61 -5.52
N ALA A 343 15.67 11.71 -6.43
CA ALA A 343 15.91 11.84 -7.87
C ALA A 343 14.59 11.62 -8.62
N ILE A 344 14.25 12.54 -9.52
CA ILE A 344 13.05 12.44 -10.36
C ILE A 344 13.49 12.51 -11.81
N VAL A 345 12.97 11.63 -12.66
CA VAL A 345 13.17 11.65 -14.11
C VAL A 345 11.84 11.88 -14.80
N ILE A 346 11.78 12.86 -15.71
CA ILE A 346 10.57 13.26 -16.42
C ILE A 346 10.77 13.16 -17.93
N ASP A 347 9.76 12.68 -18.66
CA ASP A 347 9.66 12.90 -20.10
C ASP A 347 9.28 14.35 -20.35
N VAL A 348 10.18 15.07 -21.01
CA VAL A 348 10.05 16.53 -21.23
C VAL A 348 8.80 16.88 -22.02
N LYS A 349 8.42 16.06 -22.99
CA LYS A 349 7.30 16.37 -23.91
C LYS A 349 5.94 16.09 -23.30
N THR A 350 5.82 15.03 -22.48
CA THR A 350 4.56 14.57 -21.96
C THR A 350 4.29 15.01 -20.53
N GLY A 351 5.36 15.22 -19.72
CA GLY A 351 5.25 15.44 -18.27
C GLY A 351 5.13 14.12 -17.48
N GLU A 352 5.24 12.97 -18.14
CA GLU A 352 5.24 11.67 -17.48
C GLU A 352 6.48 11.49 -16.61
N ILE A 353 6.29 11.12 -15.36
CA ILE A 353 7.38 10.77 -14.44
C ILE A 353 7.81 9.34 -14.75
N LEU A 354 9.03 9.19 -15.25
CA LEU A 354 9.61 7.91 -15.63
C LEU A 354 10.29 7.22 -14.45
N ALA A 355 10.77 8.01 -13.49
CA ALA A 355 11.32 7.52 -12.23
C ALA A 355 11.17 8.56 -11.11
N MET A 356 10.95 8.08 -9.88
CA MET A 356 10.95 8.89 -8.68
C MET A 356 11.57 8.06 -7.54
N ALA A 357 12.85 8.30 -7.28
CA ALA A 357 13.62 7.60 -6.28
C ALA A 357 13.86 8.49 -5.06
N THR A 358 13.75 7.93 -3.87
CA THR A 358 14.09 8.60 -2.61
C THR A 358 14.84 7.63 -1.71
N LYS A 359 15.87 8.12 -1.03
CA LYS A 359 16.66 7.37 -0.05
C LYS A 359 16.81 8.19 1.25
N PRO A 360 16.72 7.57 2.44
CA PRO A 360 16.40 6.15 2.65
C PRO A 360 14.95 5.82 2.26
N ASP A 361 14.76 4.65 1.68
CA ASP A 361 13.46 4.07 1.34
C ASP A 361 12.96 3.09 2.41
N TYR A 362 11.83 2.44 2.18
CA TYR A 362 11.28 1.41 3.08
C TYR A 362 10.67 0.25 2.30
N ASN A 363 10.59 -0.92 2.96
CA ASN A 363 10.03 -2.12 2.35
C ASN A 363 8.50 -2.12 2.41
N LEU A 364 7.87 -2.12 1.25
CA LEU A 364 6.41 -2.12 1.09
C LEU A 364 5.74 -3.40 1.60
N ASN A 365 6.44 -4.52 1.58
CA ASN A 365 5.96 -5.78 2.14
C ASN A 365 6.04 -5.82 3.70
N ASN A 366 6.78 -4.86 4.30
CA ASN A 366 6.87 -4.70 5.74
C ASN A 366 6.93 -3.21 6.15
N PRO A 367 5.91 -2.41 5.81
CA PRO A 367 5.95 -0.96 5.96
C PRO A 367 5.96 -0.51 7.43
N ASN A 368 5.48 -1.35 8.34
CA ASN A 368 5.41 -1.08 9.77
C ASN A 368 6.75 -1.27 10.52
N LYS A 369 7.80 -1.61 9.78
CA LYS A 369 9.17 -1.71 10.32
C LYS A 369 9.96 -0.45 9.97
N LEU A 370 10.34 0.31 10.98
CA LEU A 370 11.15 1.51 10.79
C LEU A 370 12.51 1.14 10.15
N ASN A 371 12.81 1.78 9.01
CA ASN A 371 14.08 1.58 8.31
C ASN A 371 15.24 2.03 9.20
N LYS A 372 16.29 1.22 9.31
CA LYS A 372 17.46 1.50 10.18
C LYS A 372 18.21 2.76 9.78
N ALA A 373 18.41 3.00 8.47
CA ALA A 373 19.07 4.20 7.98
C ALA A 373 18.23 5.44 8.25
N TYR A 374 16.90 5.34 8.06
CA TYR A 374 15.97 6.41 8.41
C TYR A 374 16.03 6.72 9.91
N ALA A 375 15.96 5.70 10.77
CA ALA A 375 16.04 5.86 12.22
C ALA A 375 17.37 6.53 12.66
N LYS A 376 18.48 6.15 12.03
CA LYS A 376 19.80 6.76 12.28
C LYS A 376 19.83 8.23 11.86
N ASN A 377 19.37 8.54 10.65
CA ASN A 377 19.49 9.87 10.06
C ASN A 377 18.54 10.91 10.70
N TYR A 378 17.45 10.43 11.30
CA TYR A 378 16.42 11.26 11.93
C TYR A 378 16.28 11.05 13.44
N GLY A 379 17.25 10.38 14.09
CA GLY A 379 17.18 9.95 15.48
C GLY A 379 16.74 11.05 16.45
N ASP A 380 17.33 12.24 16.36
CA ASP A 380 16.97 13.38 17.22
C ASP A 380 15.53 13.88 16.99
N GLN A 381 15.11 13.92 15.72
CA GLN A 381 13.77 14.35 15.34
C GLN A 381 12.69 13.31 15.71
N LEU A 382 13.09 12.06 15.88
CA LEU A 382 12.24 10.95 16.27
C LEU A 382 12.20 10.68 17.77
N LYS A 383 13.09 11.32 18.54
CA LYS A 383 13.17 11.17 19.99
C LYS A 383 11.85 11.60 20.64
N GLY A 384 11.33 10.76 21.52
CA GLY A 384 10.05 11.01 22.22
C GLY A 384 8.78 10.81 21.39
N LYS A 385 8.88 10.60 20.06
CA LYS A 385 7.68 10.35 19.23
C LYS A 385 7.16 8.93 19.40
N SER A 386 5.84 8.77 19.24
CA SER A 386 5.20 7.46 19.21
C SER A 386 5.70 6.61 18.02
N LYS A 387 5.49 5.29 18.07
CA LYS A 387 5.80 4.41 16.93
C LYS A 387 5.04 4.83 15.66
N SER A 388 3.76 5.20 15.81
CA SER A 388 2.93 5.65 14.69
C SER A 388 3.50 6.91 14.04
N ASP A 389 3.87 7.92 14.84
CA ASP A 389 4.42 9.17 14.31
C ASP A 389 5.76 8.96 13.59
N LYS A 390 6.61 8.03 14.11
CA LYS A 390 7.87 7.65 13.45
C LYS A 390 7.64 7.00 12.09
N LEU A 391 6.65 6.13 11.99
CA LEU A 391 6.28 5.46 10.75
C LEU A 391 5.64 6.44 9.77
N ASN A 392 4.72 7.29 10.21
CA ASN A 392 4.11 8.32 9.38
C ASN A 392 5.17 9.27 8.79
N ALA A 393 6.16 9.67 9.61
CA ALA A 393 7.26 10.49 9.13
C ALA A 393 8.12 9.76 8.07
N MET A 394 8.34 8.45 8.21
CA MET A 394 9.05 7.64 7.23
C MET A 394 8.27 7.47 5.92
N TRP A 395 6.95 7.34 5.96
CA TRP A 395 6.11 7.12 4.79
C TRP A 395 5.86 8.36 3.94
N ASN A 396 6.12 9.55 4.48
CA ASN A 396 6.00 10.79 3.73
C ASN A 396 6.99 10.84 2.56
N ASN A 397 6.50 11.17 1.36
CA ASN A 397 7.29 11.21 0.14
C ASN A 397 8.05 12.53 -0.02
N PRO A 398 9.39 12.58 0.18
CA PRO A 398 10.14 13.83 0.06
C PRO A 398 10.11 14.47 -1.34
N ALA A 399 9.85 13.71 -2.39
CA ALA A 399 9.75 14.26 -3.74
C ALA A 399 8.61 15.29 -3.88
N VAL A 400 7.55 15.13 -3.07
CA VAL A 400 6.32 15.94 -3.15
C VAL A 400 6.05 16.76 -1.89
N ASN A 401 6.67 16.41 -0.74
CA ASN A 401 6.39 17.12 0.51
C ASN A 401 7.59 17.79 1.19
N PHE A 402 8.82 17.47 0.76
CA PHE A 402 10.00 18.16 1.29
C PHE A 402 10.15 19.53 0.64
N THR A 403 9.87 20.56 1.39
CA THR A 403 10.09 21.95 0.95
C THR A 403 11.47 22.43 1.35
N TYR A 404 12.14 23.10 0.43
CA TYR A 404 13.46 23.67 0.63
C TYR A 404 13.65 24.90 -0.27
N GLU A 405 14.59 25.74 0.04
CA GLU A 405 14.99 26.84 -0.83
C GLU A 405 15.78 26.27 -2.02
N PRO A 406 15.34 26.50 -3.27
CA PRO A 406 15.99 25.89 -4.44
C PRO A 406 17.39 26.44 -4.73
N GLY A 407 17.70 27.63 -4.21
CA GLY A 407 18.95 28.30 -4.48
C GLY A 407 19.19 28.50 -5.97
N SER A 408 20.43 28.32 -6.42
CA SER A 408 20.83 28.61 -7.81
C SER A 408 20.10 27.79 -8.88
N THR A 409 19.40 26.71 -8.57
CA THR A 409 18.55 26.02 -9.55
C THR A 409 17.32 26.83 -9.93
N PHE A 410 16.98 27.86 -9.18
CA PHE A 410 15.89 28.79 -9.51
C PHE A 410 16.29 29.87 -10.52
N LYS A 411 17.57 30.17 -10.69
CA LYS A 411 18.09 31.23 -11.58
C LYS A 411 17.56 31.16 -13.03
N PRO A 412 17.41 29.98 -13.64
CA PRO A 412 16.78 29.88 -14.96
C PRO A 412 15.33 30.39 -15.00
N ILE A 413 14.58 30.30 -13.92
CA ILE A 413 13.22 30.85 -13.83
C ILE A 413 13.26 32.37 -13.89
N THR A 414 14.12 32.98 -13.07
CA THR A 414 14.33 34.44 -13.04
C THR A 414 14.77 34.98 -14.38
N ALA A 415 15.81 34.39 -14.96
CA ALA A 415 16.38 34.84 -16.22
C ALA A 415 15.39 34.67 -17.39
N SER A 416 14.71 33.51 -17.48
CA SER A 416 13.74 33.28 -18.56
C SER A 416 12.57 34.26 -18.51
N SER A 417 12.11 34.61 -17.30
CA SER A 417 11.02 35.59 -17.14
C SER A 417 11.47 36.98 -17.58
N ALA A 418 12.69 37.40 -17.20
CA ALA A 418 13.23 38.71 -17.58
C ALA A 418 13.54 38.80 -19.06
N PHE A 419 14.03 37.73 -19.69
CA PHE A 419 14.30 37.68 -21.13
C PHE A 419 13.01 37.65 -21.96
N GLU A 420 11.97 36.95 -21.50
CA GLU A 420 10.68 36.86 -22.16
C GLU A 420 10.00 38.24 -22.27
N GLU A 421 10.05 39.00 -21.17
CA GLU A 421 9.49 40.36 -21.13
C GLU A 421 10.39 41.41 -21.81
N GLY A 422 11.56 41.03 -22.30
CA GLY A 422 12.51 41.97 -22.86
C GLY A 422 13.05 42.97 -21.83
N ALA A 423 12.85 42.73 -20.54
CA ALA A 423 13.32 43.59 -19.45
C ALA A 423 14.84 43.70 -19.43
N ILE A 424 15.53 42.71 -19.92
CA ILE A 424 16.97 42.70 -20.14
C ILE A 424 17.32 41.70 -21.27
N SER A 425 18.35 42.01 -22.08
CA SER A 425 18.80 41.10 -23.14
C SER A 425 19.82 40.07 -22.58
N PRO A 426 19.89 38.85 -23.12
CA PRO A 426 20.94 37.87 -22.78
C PRO A 426 22.37 38.38 -22.95
N ASN A 427 22.56 39.34 -23.87
CA ASN A 427 23.86 39.95 -24.14
C ASN A 427 24.14 41.23 -23.34
N ALA A 428 23.21 41.70 -22.54
CA ALA A 428 23.39 42.88 -21.69
C ALA A 428 24.51 42.64 -20.67
N LYS A 429 25.20 43.68 -20.29
CA LYS A 429 26.31 43.58 -19.33
C LYS A 429 25.84 43.81 -17.90
N VAL A 430 26.33 42.96 -16.99
CA VAL A 430 26.20 43.09 -15.55
C VAL A 430 27.59 43.04 -14.89
N VAL A 431 27.67 43.57 -13.68
CA VAL A 431 28.98 43.71 -12.98
C VAL A 431 28.95 42.90 -11.67
N CYS A 432 29.95 42.11 -11.46
CA CYS A 432 30.14 41.33 -10.23
C CYS A 432 31.52 41.57 -9.60
N ASN A 433 31.58 42.37 -8.56
CA ASN A 433 32.80 42.63 -7.75
C ASN A 433 32.93 41.63 -6.59
N GLY A 434 32.34 40.44 -6.69
CA GLY A 434 32.27 39.48 -5.62
C GLY A 434 31.10 39.71 -4.64
N TYR A 435 30.39 40.83 -4.76
CA TYR A 435 29.20 41.17 -3.97
C TYR A 435 28.39 42.29 -4.64
N ILE A 436 27.17 42.49 -4.15
CA ILE A 436 26.31 43.64 -4.45
C ILE A 436 25.65 44.13 -3.16
N MET A 437 25.50 45.46 -3.03
CA MET A 437 24.80 46.08 -1.90
C MET A 437 23.32 46.32 -2.27
N VAL A 438 22.40 45.86 -1.43
CA VAL A 438 20.95 46.05 -1.61
C VAL A 438 20.38 46.50 -0.28
N GLY A 439 19.80 47.71 -0.24
CA GLY A 439 19.21 48.24 0.99
C GLY A 439 20.17 48.26 2.19
N GLY A 440 21.44 48.47 1.94
CA GLY A 440 22.46 48.46 3.02
C GLY A 440 22.99 47.07 3.39
N VAL A 441 22.39 45.98 2.83
CA VAL A 441 22.83 44.60 3.10
C VAL A 441 23.70 44.08 1.96
N ARG A 442 24.78 43.40 2.33
CA ARG A 442 25.71 42.80 1.38
C ARG A 442 25.29 41.41 0.97
N ILE A 443 25.02 41.22 -0.34
CA ILE A 443 24.78 39.92 -0.95
C ILE A 443 26.08 39.46 -1.61
N ASN A 444 26.65 38.37 -1.15
CA ASN A 444 27.93 37.83 -1.61
C ASN A 444 27.74 36.94 -2.87
N CYS A 445 28.77 36.92 -3.69
CA CYS A 445 28.96 35.94 -4.75
C CYS A 445 30.01 34.88 -4.34
N THR A 446 30.07 33.78 -5.07
CA THR A 446 31.07 32.72 -4.86
C THR A 446 32.44 33.07 -5.45
N ALA A 447 32.46 34.01 -6.41
CA ALA A 447 33.68 34.49 -7.09
C ALA A 447 33.50 35.93 -7.57
N VAL A 448 34.61 36.59 -7.96
CA VAL A 448 34.58 37.86 -8.69
C VAL A 448 34.54 37.56 -10.18
N HIS A 449 33.38 37.84 -10.83
CA HIS A 449 33.20 37.56 -12.27
C HIS A 449 33.53 38.75 -13.16
N GLY A 450 33.71 39.95 -12.60
CA GLY A 450 33.95 41.20 -13.34
C GLY A 450 32.73 41.63 -14.17
N VAL A 451 32.97 42.10 -15.38
CA VAL A 451 31.92 42.45 -16.35
C VAL A 451 31.61 41.25 -17.22
N GLU A 452 30.41 40.74 -17.08
CA GLU A 452 29.94 39.55 -17.82
C GLU A 452 28.60 39.82 -18.49
N THR A 453 28.18 38.96 -19.44
CA THR A 453 26.83 39.02 -20.00
C THR A 453 25.82 38.49 -19.01
N THR A 454 24.55 38.86 -19.12
CA THR A 454 23.46 38.27 -18.31
C THR A 454 23.36 36.75 -18.54
N ALA A 455 23.63 36.29 -19.77
CA ALA A 455 23.70 34.87 -20.11
C ALA A 455 24.84 34.18 -19.34
N ASP A 456 26.02 34.80 -19.28
CA ASP A 456 27.17 34.28 -18.53
C ASP A 456 26.92 34.33 -17.01
N ALA A 457 26.26 35.39 -16.51
CA ALA A 457 25.85 35.45 -15.10
C ALA A 457 24.97 34.29 -14.66
N VAL A 458 24.07 33.82 -15.52
CA VAL A 458 23.27 32.62 -15.26
C VAL A 458 24.13 31.36 -15.29
N SER A 459 25.01 31.21 -16.30
CA SER A 459 25.87 30.03 -16.42
C SER A 459 26.92 29.95 -15.31
N ASN A 460 27.53 31.06 -14.94
CA ASN A 460 28.51 31.18 -13.84
C ASN A 460 27.86 31.17 -12.46
N SER A 461 26.52 31.13 -12.40
CA SER A 461 25.76 31.20 -11.14
C SER A 461 26.01 32.46 -10.31
N CYS A 462 26.24 33.61 -10.96
CA CYS A 462 26.54 34.88 -10.35
C CYS A 462 25.35 35.49 -9.59
N ASN A 463 25.41 35.64 -8.26
CA ASN A 463 24.35 36.25 -7.47
C ASN A 463 24.17 37.76 -7.79
N PRO A 464 25.22 38.60 -7.82
CA PRO A 464 25.10 40.01 -8.21
C PRO A 464 24.48 40.19 -9.58
N GLY A 465 24.84 39.33 -10.56
CA GLY A 465 24.26 39.35 -11.89
C GLY A 465 22.75 39.10 -11.91
N LEU A 466 22.29 38.11 -11.14
CA LEU A 466 20.86 37.79 -11.03
C LEU A 466 20.09 38.88 -10.29
N VAL A 467 20.64 39.50 -9.27
CA VAL A 467 20.05 40.68 -8.61
C VAL A 467 19.85 41.82 -9.62
N GLN A 468 20.86 42.12 -10.45
CA GLN A 468 20.73 43.16 -11.48
C GLN A 468 19.70 42.79 -12.55
N ILE A 469 19.55 41.52 -12.90
CA ILE A 469 18.53 41.03 -13.84
C ILE A 469 17.13 41.22 -13.25
N ILE A 470 16.85 40.74 -12.03
CA ILE A 470 15.51 40.76 -11.43
C ILE A 470 15.05 42.19 -11.17
N GLN A 471 15.95 43.10 -10.81
CA GLN A 471 15.66 44.51 -10.58
C GLN A 471 15.20 45.27 -11.84
N LYS A 472 15.38 44.69 -13.03
CA LYS A 472 14.85 45.23 -14.32
C LYS A 472 13.45 44.71 -14.64
N LEU A 473 12.98 43.66 -13.93
CA LEU A 473 11.68 43.08 -14.13
C LEU A 473 10.69 43.61 -13.07
N ASP A 474 9.47 43.97 -13.50
CA ASP A 474 8.40 44.37 -12.58
C ASP A 474 8.08 43.21 -11.60
N PRO A 475 8.06 43.44 -10.28
CA PRO A 475 7.82 42.40 -9.30
C PRO A 475 6.47 41.67 -9.43
N ASN A 476 5.38 42.39 -9.75
CA ASN A 476 4.08 41.76 -9.96
C ASN A 476 4.11 40.81 -11.15
N LEU A 477 4.85 41.21 -12.19
CA LEU A 477 5.04 40.40 -13.38
C LEU A 477 5.89 39.17 -13.07
N PHE A 478 6.96 39.33 -12.28
CA PHE A 478 7.75 38.20 -11.84
C PHE A 478 6.93 37.21 -11.00
N TYR A 479 6.10 37.70 -10.07
CA TYR A 479 5.21 36.83 -9.27
C TYR A 479 4.21 36.09 -10.14
N ARG A 480 3.67 36.72 -11.20
CA ARG A 480 2.79 36.06 -12.17
C ARG A 480 3.53 34.94 -12.87
N TYR A 481 4.78 35.16 -13.33
CA TYR A 481 5.60 34.10 -13.91
C TYR A 481 5.86 32.95 -12.93
N ALA A 482 6.29 33.27 -11.72
CA ALA A 482 6.55 32.27 -10.70
C ALA A 482 5.30 31.41 -10.42
N TYR A 483 4.12 32.04 -10.30
CA TYR A 483 2.86 31.34 -10.14
C TYR A 483 2.49 30.50 -11.38
N ASP A 484 2.72 30.99 -12.56
CA ASP A 484 2.45 30.27 -13.82
C ASP A 484 3.39 29.07 -13.98
N TYR A 485 4.63 29.18 -13.57
CA TYR A 485 5.58 28.07 -13.47
C TYR A 485 5.20 27.02 -12.41
N GLY A 486 4.24 27.31 -11.53
CA GLY A 486 3.71 26.37 -10.56
C GLY A 486 4.18 26.53 -9.12
N PHE A 487 4.96 27.59 -8.81
CA PHE A 487 5.37 27.86 -7.44
C PHE A 487 4.21 28.39 -6.58
N GLY A 488 4.20 28.03 -5.29
CA GLY A 488 3.16 28.42 -4.36
C GLY A 488 1.83 27.67 -4.52
N LYS A 489 1.77 26.62 -5.33
CA LYS A 489 0.59 25.77 -5.52
C LYS A 489 0.98 24.31 -5.77
N LYS A 490 0.08 23.38 -5.46
CA LYS A 490 0.29 21.95 -5.75
C LYS A 490 0.36 21.72 -7.26
N THR A 491 1.22 20.82 -7.70
CA THR A 491 1.31 20.43 -9.12
C THR A 491 0.11 19.59 -9.54
N GLY A 492 -0.54 18.92 -8.57
CA GLY A 492 -1.63 18.00 -8.80
C GLY A 492 -1.17 16.64 -9.31
N ILE A 493 0.07 16.23 -9.00
CA ILE A 493 0.54 14.87 -9.21
C ILE A 493 -0.29 13.89 -8.37
N GLU A 494 -0.53 12.68 -8.87
CA GLU A 494 -1.40 11.69 -8.23
C GLU A 494 -0.73 10.97 -7.06
N LEU A 495 -0.15 11.74 -6.14
CA LEU A 495 0.49 11.23 -4.93
C LEU A 495 -0.03 11.96 -3.69
N THR A 496 -0.10 11.23 -2.57
CA THR A 496 -0.57 11.79 -1.30
C THR A 496 0.50 12.68 -0.65
N GLY A 497 0.06 13.67 0.14
CA GLY A 497 0.94 14.50 0.95
C GLY A 497 1.69 15.58 0.17
N GLU A 498 1.22 15.97 -1.03
CA GLU A 498 1.85 17.03 -1.80
C GLU A 498 1.72 18.38 -1.08
N GLU A 499 2.84 19.10 -0.97
CA GLU A 499 2.93 20.46 -0.43
C GLU A 499 2.94 21.52 -1.52
N SER A 500 2.37 22.68 -1.23
CA SER A 500 2.30 23.81 -2.17
C SER A 500 3.59 24.65 -2.23
N GLY A 501 4.54 24.41 -1.33
CA GLY A 501 5.66 25.31 -1.13
C GLY A 501 5.21 26.66 -0.56
N ILE A 502 6.16 27.59 -0.45
CA ILE A 502 5.91 28.93 0.06
C ILE A 502 6.50 29.94 -0.90
N MET A 503 5.69 30.90 -1.33
CA MET A 503 6.15 32.09 -2.03
C MET A 503 6.02 33.29 -1.09
N THR A 504 7.17 33.80 -0.64
CA THR A 504 7.19 34.97 0.25
C THR A 504 6.69 36.21 -0.52
N ARG A 505 5.74 36.92 0.06
CA ARG A 505 5.32 38.22 -0.49
C ARG A 505 6.38 39.26 -0.18
N VAL A 506 6.94 39.89 -1.22
CA VAL A 506 7.92 40.98 -1.06
C VAL A 506 7.27 42.36 -0.90
N PHE A 507 5.93 42.42 -0.92
CA PHE A 507 5.19 43.64 -0.73
C PHE A 507 4.94 43.87 0.76
N GLN A 508 5.30 45.06 1.25
CA GLN A 508 5.01 45.53 2.60
C GLN A 508 3.53 45.97 2.68
N GLU A 509 3.04 46.24 3.89
CA GLU A 509 1.65 46.67 4.13
C GLU A 509 1.29 47.97 3.37
N ASP A 510 2.25 48.84 3.14
CA ASP A 510 2.10 50.08 2.33
C ASP A 510 2.24 49.83 0.81
N GLN A 511 2.25 48.58 0.36
CA GLN A 511 2.49 48.14 -1.04
C GLN A 511 3.90 48.49 -1.56
N LYS A 512 4.81 48.95 -0.72
CA LYS A 512 6.21 49.11 -1.08
C LYS A 512 6.90 47.74 -1.16
N ILE A 513 7.84 47.63 -2.13
CA ILE A 513 8.59 46.39 -2.30
C ILE A 513 9.75 46.34 -1.31
N ASN A 514 9.89 45.22 -0.59
CA ASN A 514 11.12 44.92 0.08
C ASN A 514 12.17 44.52 -0.99
N LEU A 515 13.05 45.46 -1.35
CA LEU A 515 14.01 45.26 -2.41
C LEU A 515 15.03 44.14 -2.08
N LEU A 516 15.37 43.95 -0.79
CA LEU A 516 16.27 42.89 -0.35
C LEU A 516 15.62 41.50 -0.57
N ASP A 517 14.39 41.32 -0.12
CA ASP A 517 13.67 40.05 -0.31
C ASP A 517 13.45 39.75 -1.78
N TYR A 518 13.08 40.78 -2.58
CA TYR A 518 12.93 40.64 -4.01
C TYR A 518 14.24 40.24 -4.70
N SER A 519 15.35 40.84 -4.25
CA SER A 519 16.70 40.48 -4.76
C SER A 519 17.07 39.03 -4.38
N ASN A 520 16.75 38.60 -3.18
CA ASN A 520 17.02 37.22 -2.73
C ASN A 520 16.24 36.19 -3.55
N LEU A 521 15.00 36.49 -3.94
CA LEU A 521 14.22 35.62 -4.80
C LEU A 521 14.91 35.33 -6.15
N SER A 522 15.74 36.29 -6.66
CA SER A 522 16.40 36.15 -7.95
C SER A 522 17.28 34.90 -8.06
N PHE A 523 17.86 34.46 -6.94
CA PHE A 523 18.74 33.30 -6.86
C PHE A 523 18.18 32.17 -5.98
N GLY A 524 16.86 32.19 -5.73
CA GLY A 524 16.14 31.11 -5.11
C GLY A 524 16.22 31.03 -3.59
N GLN A 525 16.39 32.18 -2.91
CA GLN A 525 16.24 32.32 -1.46
C GLN A 525 14.98 33.11 -1.13
N GLY A 526 14.43 32.87 0.07
CA GLY A 526 13.16 33.48 0.47
C GLY A 526 11.91 32.84 -0.15
N LEU A 527 12.05 31.66 -0.78
CA LEU A 527 10.92 30.83 -1.21
C LEU A 527 11.21 29.36 -0.87
N MET A 528 10.15 28.59 -0.70
CA MET A 528 10.23 27.15 -0.45
C MET A 528 9.54 26.40 -1.56
N THR A 529 10.19 25.39 -2.13
CA THR A 529 9.63 24.56 -3.22
C THR A 529 9.89 23.09 -2.97
N THR A 530 9.04 22.24 -3.52
CA THR A 530 9.27 20.79 -3.53
C THR A 530 10.09 20.37 -4.76
N PRO A 531 10.79 19.23 -4.73
CA PRO A 531 11.49 18.71 -5.91
C PRO A 531 10.60 18.57 -7.14
N ILE A 532 9.34 18.13 -6.97
CA ILE A 532 8.39 17.97 -8.10
C ILE A 532 7.96 19.31 -8.71
N GLN A 533 7.76 20.35 -7.88
CA GLN A 533 7.47 21.69 -8.40
C GLN A 533 8.66 22.22 -9.22
N LEU A 534 9.86 22.09 -8.68
CA LEU A 534 11.06 22.64 -9.33
C LEU A 534 11.37 21.95 -10.65
N ILE A 535 11.27 20.61 -10.73
CA ILE A 535 11.49 19.92 -12.01
C ILE A 535 10.41 20.27 -13.03
N SER A 536 9.15 20.44 -12.60
CA SER A 536 8.05 20.81 -13.50
C SER A 536 8.21 22.22 -14.07
N ALA A 537 8.65 23.17 -13.24
CA ALA A 537 8.95 24.55 -13.66
C ALA A 537 10.14 24.60 -14.62
N LEU A 538 11.24 23.92 -14.28
CA LEU A 538 12.44 23.87 -15.12
C LEU A 538 12.19 23.06 -16.42
N ASN A 539 11.35 22.04 -16.37
CA ASN A 539 10.89 21.36 -17.58
C ASN A 539 10.16 22.33 -18.54
N CYS A 540 9.35 23.25 -18.02
CA CYS A 540 8.72 24.27 -18.83
C CYS A 540 9.76 25.15 -19.54
N VAL A 541 10.80 25.60 -18.82
CA VAL A 541 11.87 26.43 -19.40
C VAL A 541 12.52 25.78 -20.61
N ILE A 542 12.75 24.47 -20.59
CA ILE A 542 13.43 23.73 -21.66
C ILE A 542 12.49 23.13 -22.71
N ASN A 543 11.19 23.01 -22.41
CA ASN A 543 10.17 22.38 -23.27
C ASN A 543 9.45 23.39 -24.17
N ASN A 544 10.21 24.20 -24.87
CA ASN A 544 9.69 25.29 -25.73
C ASN A 544 8.73 26.22 -24.97
N GLY A 545 8.96 26.44 -23.69
CA GLY A 545 8.18 27.29 -22.81
C GLY A 545 6.79 26.79 -22.43
N ARG A 546 6.52 25.51 -22.64
CA ARG A 546 5.23 24.88 -22.31
C ARG A 546 5.27 24.15 -20.98
N TYR A 547 4.47 24.57 -20.04
CA TYR A 547 4.26 23.85 -18.79
C TYR A 547 3.48 22.57 -19.04
N ARG A 548 3.95 21.47 -18.47
CA ARG A 548 3.28 20.18 -18.45
C ARG A 548 3.10 19.75 -17.01
N GLN A 549 1.87 19.44 -16.62
CA GLN A 549 1.59 18.89 -15.31
C GLN A 549 2.25 17.53 -15.17
N PRO A 550 3.02 17.27 -14.09
CA PRO A 550 3.63 15.96 -13.87
C PRO A 550 2.56 14.90 -13.60
N THR A 551 2.82 13.67 -14.02
CA THR A 551 1.92 12.53 -13.76
C THR A 551 2.70 11.24 -13.55
N VAL A 552 2.24 10.39 -12.63
CA VAL A 552 2.76 9.04 -12.39
C VAL A 552 1.84 7.96 -12.95
N VAL A 553 0.67 8.33 -13.51
CA VAL A 553 -0.33 7.39 -14.00
C VAL A 553 -0.50 7.52 -15.52
N SER A 554 -0.40 6.40 -16.22
CA SER A 554 -0.58 6.36 -17.68
C SER A 554 -2.04 6.55 -18.06
N THR A 555 -2.32 7.57 -18.86
CA THR A 555 -3.68 7.82 -19.40
C THR A 555 -4.01 6.91 -20.58
N LYS A 556 -3.00 6.37 -21.27
CA LYS A 556 -3.18 5.54 -22.47
C LYS A 556 -3.71 4.15 -22.16
N ASN A 557 -3.24 3.55 -21.06
CA ASN A 557 -3.47 2.13 -20.76
C ASN A 557 -4.56 1.88 -19.71
N ASN A 558 -5.03 2.92 -19.01
CA ASN A 558 -5.97 2.72 -17.90
C ASN A 558 -7.43 2.96 -18.25
N GLY A 559 -7.73 3.49 -19.45
CA GLY A 559 -9.09 3.95 -19.74
C GLY A 559 -9.58 5.03 -18.76
N ILE A 560 -8.69 5.52 -17.91
CA ILE A 560 -8.94 6.62 -16.99
C ILE A 560 -9.11 7.85 -17.88
N ARG A 561 -10.35 8.30 -18.07
CA ARG A 561 -10.60 9.65 -18.51
C ARG A 561 -10.07 10.56 -17.39
N SER A 562 -8.81 10.95 -17.51
CA SER A 562 -8.36 12.06 -16.69
C SER A 562 -9.26 13.24 -17.09
N ASN A 563 -9.80 13.96 -16.11
CA ASN A 563 -10.32 15.32 -16.34
C ASN A 563 -9.19 16.27 -16.84
N ARG A 564 -8.00 15.71 -17.04
CA ARG A 564 -6.91 16.30 -17.77
C ARG A 564 -7.31 16.32 -19.22
N SER A 565 -7.84 17.45 -19.66
CA SER A 565 -7.80 17.74 -21.07
C SER A 565 -6.37 17.42 -21.53
N GLN A 566 -6.20 16.54 -22.51
CA GLN A 566 -4.93 16.31 -23.21
C GLN A 566 -4.37 17.62 -23.82
N GLY A 567 -4.79 18.77 -23.34
CA GLY A 567 -4.55 20.10 -23.85
C GLY A 567 -4.22 21.19 -22.85
N SER A 568 -4.21 20.97 -21.54
CA SER A 568 -3.82 22.04 -20.59
C SER A 568 -2.31 22.22 -20.49
N SER A 569 -1.65 22.36 -21.63
CA SER A 569 -0.29 22.88 -21.65
C SER A 569 -0.37 24.40 -21.77
N LYS A 570 -0.01 25.09 -20.71
CA LYS A 570 0.08 26.55 -20.73
C LYS A 570 1.41 26.98 -21.34
N GLN A 571 1.40 27.84 -22.34
CA GLN A 571 2.58 28.51 -22.83
C GLN A 571 2.94 29.63 -21.84
N ILE A 572 4.13 29.56 -21.24
CA ILE A 572 4.59 30.55 -20.26
C ILE A 572 5.63 31.47 -20.83
N ILE A 573 6.58 30.92 -21.59
CA ILE A 573 7.60 31.68 -22.32
C ILE A 573 7.64 31.22 -23.78
N SER A 574 8.18 32.05 -24.65
CA SER A 574 8.31 31.77 -26.08
C SER A 574 9.30 30.62 -26.35
N ARG A 575 9.19 30.05 -27.55
CA ARG A 575 10.18 29.08 -28.05
C ARG A 575 11.58 29.68 -28.16
N ALA A 576 11.65 31.00 -28.50
CA ALA A 576 12.93 31.71 -28.63
C ALA A 576 13.65 31.79 -27.27
N THR A 577 12.95 32.24 -26.22
CA THR A 577 13.48 32.30 -24.85
C THR A 577 13.88 30.94 -24.37
N SER A 578 13.01 29.92 -24.57
CA SER A 578 13.35 28.55 -24.21
C SER A 578 14.60 28.00 -24.90
N LYS A 579 14.77 28.28 -26.19
CA LYS A 579 15.97 27.91 -26.97
C LYS A 579 17.24 28.58 -26.42
N GLU A 580 17.15 29.86 -26.08
CA GLU A 580 18.27 30.61 -25.52
C GLU A 580 18.64 30.05 -24.11
N MET A 581 17.64 29.78 -23.26
CA MET A 581 17.87 29.19 -21.96
C MET A 581 18.54 27.84 -22.04
N ARG A 582 18.17 26.98 -23.00
CA ARG A 582 18.86 25.69 -23.19
C ARG A 582 20.35 25.87 -23.51
N LYS A 583 20.73 26.82 -24.38
CA LYS A 583 22.15 27.13 -24.68
C LYS A 583 22.89 27.64 -23.45
N ILE A 584 22.26 28.52 -22.64
CA ILE A 584 22.83 29.02 -21.40
C ILE A 584 23.09 27.88 -20.41
N MET A 585 22.10 26.97 -20.26
CA MET A 585 22.23 25.82 -19.37
C MET A 585 23.19 24.74 -19.90
N GLU A 586 23.43 24.66 -21.21
CA GLU A 586 24.52 23.85 -21.78
C GLU A 586 25.89 24.34 -21.31
N LYS A 587 26.10 25.67 -21.31
CA LYS A 587 27.35 26.28 -20.84
C LYS A 587 27.64 25.96 -19.36
N VAL A 588 26.62 25.76 -18.52
CA VAL A 588 26.83 25.34 -17.11
C VAL A 588 27.58 24.01 -17.02
N VAL A 589 27.25 23.05 -17.91
CA VAL A 589 27.89 21.74 -17.92
C VAL A 589 29.21 21.77 -18.66
N THR A 590 29.24 22.35 -19.86
CA THR A 590 30.43 22.36 -20.71
C THR A 590 31.52 23.32 -20.20
N GLY A 591 31.15 24.39 -19.50
CA GLY A 591 32.09 25.36 -18.87
C GLY A 591 32.64 24.91 -17.52
N ASN A 592 32.13 23.84 -16.93
CA ASN A 592 32.69 23.26 -15.71
C ASN A 592 33.48 21.99 -16.06
N PRO A 593 34.83 21.97 -15.87
CA PRO A 593 35.65 20.84 -16.28
C PRO A 593 35.24 19.50 -15.67
N GLU A 594 34.82 19.48 -14.42
CA GLU A 594 34.37 18.27 -13.72
C GLU A 594 33.09 17.73 -14.33
N LEU A 595 32.10 18.58 -14.55
CA LEU A 595 30.82 18.20 -15.15
C LEU A 595 30.97 17.80 -16.62
N ALA A 596 31.79 18.54 -17.38
CA ALA A 596 32.11 18.21 -18.78
C ALA A 596 32.76 16.84 -18.92
N THR A 597 33.71 16.53 -18.02
CA THR A 597 34.34 15.22 -17.98
C THR A 597 33.32 14.10 -17.71
N ILE A 598 32.41 14.28 -16.75
CA ILE A 598 31.39 13.28 -16.43
C ILE A 598 30.37 13.15 -17.57
N ALA A 599 29.97 14.27 -18.19
CA ALA A 599 29.02 14.30 -19.31
C ALA A 599 29.59 13.59 -20.56
N GLY A 600 30.91 13.65 -20.77
CA GLY A 600 31.56 13.01 -21.89
C GLY A 600 31.00 13.51 -23.23
N ASN A 601 30.59 12.56 -24.10
CA ASN A 601 30.04 12.88 -25.43
C ASN A 601 28.53 13.15 -25.45
N TYR A 602 27.86 13.18 -24.28
CA TYR A 602 26.42 13.43 -24.25
C TYR A 602 26.13 14.93 -24.28
N SER A 603 25.13 15.29 -25.09
CA SER A 603 24.61 16.67 -25.13
C SER A 603 23.72 16.92 -23.90
N ILE A 604 24.32 17.37 -22.80
CA ILE A 604 23.66 17.62 -21.52
C ILE A 604 23.72 19.09 -21.17
N GLY A 605 22.57 19.68 -20.86
CA GLY A 605 22.45 20.98 -20.22
C GLY A 605 21.96 20.82 -18.78
N GLY A 606 22.23 21.79 -17.93
CA GLY A 606 21.81 21.68 -16.53
C GLY A 606 22.01 22.92 -15.69
N LYS A 607 21.68 22.83 -14.40
CA LYS A 607 21.97 23.87 -13.40
C LYS A 607 22.18 23.22 -12.04
N THR A 608 23.29 23.56 -11.40
CA THR A 608 23.60 23.16 -10.02
C THR A 608 23.02 24.16 -9.03
N GLY A 609 22.70 23.69 -7.85
CA GLY A 609 22.26 24.48 -6.72
C GLY A 609 22.90 24.04 -5.42
N THR A 610 23.16 25.00 -4.56
CA THR A 610 23.60 24.79 -3.18
C THR A 610 22.90 25.84 -2.34
N ALA A 611 21.98 25.41 -1.50
CA ALA A 611 21.20 26.29 -0.63
C ALA A 611 21.55 25.99 0.83
N GLN A 612 21.79 27.04 1.62
CA GLN A 612 21.96 26.91 3.07
C GLN A 612 20.63 26.54 3.72
N LYS A 613 20.65 25.71 4.73
CA LYS A 613 19.45 25.43 5.52
C LYS A 613 19.22 26.53 6.55
N VAL A 614 17.96 26.86 6.78
CA VAL A 614 17.59 27.75 7.87
C VAL A 614 17.45 26.93 9.16
N GLU A 615 18.20 27.29 10.18
CA GLU A 615 18.14 26.71 11.53
C GLU A 615 17.96 27.85 12.55
N ASN A 616 16.93 27.74 13.37
CA ASN A 616 16.61 28.76 14.40
C ASN A 616 16.52 30.20 13.83
N GLY A 617 15.98 30.34 12.61
CA GLY A 617 15.79 31.64 11.95
C GLY A 617 17.02 32.21 11.27
N THR A 618 18.13 31.47 11.24
CA THR A 618 19.39 31.91 10.60
C THR A 618 19.88 30.85 9.59
N TYR A 619 20.65 31.30 8.59
CA TYR A 619 21.29 30.38 7.64
C TYR A 619 22.42 29.60 8.28
N SER A 620 22.38 28.29 8.17
CA SER A 620 23.42 27.38 8.64
C SER A 620 24.68 27.51 7.78
N HIS A 621 25.84 27.53 8.39
CA HIS A 621 27.14 27.53 7.70
C HIS A 621 27.66 26.14 7.37
N THR A 622 27.01 25.09 7.89
CA THR A 622 27.45 23.70 7.78
C THR A 622 26.47 22.77 7.13
N LYS A 623 25.19 23.14 7.06
CA LYS A 623 24.13 22.30 6.48
C LYS A 623 23.56 22.92 5.21
N TYR A 624 23.61 22.14 4.16
CA TYR A 624 23.18 22.54 2.83
C TYR A 624 22.21 21.54 2.25
N VAL A 625 21.31 22.03 1.38
CA VAL A 625 20.61 21.21 0.40
C VAL A 625 21.29 21.46 -0.95
N THR A 626 21.86 20.42 -1.51
CA THR A 626 22.49 20.46 -2.82
C THR A 626 21.56 19.89 -3.88
N SER A 627 21.56 20.48 -5.06
CA SER A 627 20.67 20.04 -6.15
C SER A 627 21.33 20.15 -7.53
N PHE A 628 20.84 19.35 -8.45
CA PHE A 628 21.18 19.45 -9.86
C PHE A 628 19.93 19.16 -10.71
N PHE A 629 19.59 20.10 -11.56
CA PHE A 629 18.65 19.87 -12.66
C PHE A 629 19.46 19.67 -13.94
N GLY A 630 19.15 18.61 -14.70
CA GLY A 630 19.79 18.30 -15.98
C GLY A 630 18.80 17.81 -17.01
N PHE A 631 19.14 17.94 -18.29
CA PHE A 631 18.33 17.49 -19.40
C PHE A 631 19.16 17.10 -20.62
N THR A 632 18.61 16.25 -21.48
CA THR A 632 19.27 15.74 -22.68
C THR A 632 18.25 15.38 -23.77
N PRO A 633 18.61 15.47 -25.09
CA PRO A 633 19.68 16.27 -25.66
C PRO A 633 19.33 17.78 -25.61
N VAL A 634 20.33 18.66 -25.64
CA VAL A 634 20.12 20.12 -25.46
C VAL A 634 19.21 20.73 -26.55
N ASN A 635 19.42 20.36 -27.79
CA ASN A 635 18.68 20.96 -28.91
C ASN A 635 17.19 20.58 -28.93
N ASN A 636 16.85 19.35 -28.52
CA ASN A 636 15.49 18.85 -28.48
C ASN A 636 15.28 17.95 -27.26
N PRO A 637 15.15 18.52 -26.05
CA PRO A 637 15.09 17.75 -24.82
C PRO A 637 14.01 16.67 -24.83
N ARG A 638 14.41 15.45 -24.43
CA ARG A 638 13.55 14.28 -24.28
C ARG A 638 13.39 13.91 -22.82
N TYR A 639 14.50 13.90 -22.09
CA TYR A 639 14.57 13.51 -20.68
C TYR A 639 15.17 14.62 -19.86
N ALA A 640 14.58 14.85 -18.68
CA ALA A 640 15.15 15.73 -17.69
C ALA A 640 15.14 15.03 -16.32
N THR A 641 16.09 15.41 -15.48
CA THR A 641 16.17 14.90 -14.10
C THR A 641 16.43 16.01 -13.12
N ILE A 642 15.91 15.87 -11.90
CA ILE A 642 16.35 16.63 -10.75
C ILE A 642 16.88 15.67 -9.69
N VAL A 643 18.05 15.96 -9.16
CA VAL A 643 18.62 15.28 -8.01
C VAL A 643 18.77 16.27 -6.88
N VAL A 644 18.23 15.95 -5.71
CA VAL A 644 18.32 16.76 -4.49
C VAL A 644 18.96 15.92 -3.41
N VAL A 645 20.03 16.41 -2.80
CA VAL A 645 20.77 15.74 -1.72
C VAL A 645 20.80 16.65 -0.50
N ASP A 646 20.24 16.18 0.60
CA ASP A 646 20.07 16.94 1.84
C ASP A 646 21.15 16.57 2.86
N GLU A 647 21.84 17.58 3.38
CA GLU A 647 22.90 17.47 4.38
C GLU A 647 24.00 16.48 3.94
N ALA A 648 24.56 16.69 2.73
CA ALA A 648 25.78 16.01 2.31
C ALA A 648 26.94 16.41 3.24
N GLN A 649 27.62 15.41 3.79
CA GLN A 649 28.83 15.65 4.62
C GLN A 649 30.03 15.96 3.72
N SER A 650 31.09 16.53 4.30
CA SER A 650 32.35 16.87 3.62
C SER A 650 32.33 18.19 2.82
N GLY A 651 31.35 19.08 3.06
CA GLY A 651 31.31 20.41 2.40
C GLY A 651 31.08 20.36 0.89
N ALA A 652 30.48 19.22 0.38
CA ALA A 652 30.25 19.03 -1.04
C ALA A 652 29.18 19.98 -1.56
N PHE A 653 29.42 20.64 -2.67
CA PHE A 653 28.47 21.48 -3.39
C PHE A 653 27.63 20.67 -4.38
N GLY A 654 26.68 21.33 -5.04
CA GLY A 654 25.79 20.68 -5.98
C GLY A 654 26.49 19.99 -7.17
N ALA A 655 27.64 20.54 -7.59
CA ALA A 655 28.48 19.94 -8.63
C ALA A 655 29.03 18.56 -8.24
N GLN A 656 29.38 18.37 -6.95
CA GLN A 656 29.96 17.11 -6.46
C GLN A 656 28.88 16.15 -5.94
N ALA A 657 27.93 16.65 -5.13
CA ALA A 657 26.99 15.78 -4.44
C ALA A 657 25.76 15.37 -5.27
N ALA A 658 25.27 16.23 -6.17
CA ALA A 658 24.02 15.97 -6.91
C ALA A 658 24.25 15.76 -8.41
N ALA A 659 25.14 16.54 -9.05
CA ALA A 659 25.30 16.51 -10.50
C ALA A 659 25.81 15.18 -11.07
N PRO A 660 26.76 14.48 -10.43
CA PRO A 660 27.23 13.19 -10.96
C PRO A 660 26.12 12.14 -11.08
N ALA A 661 25.22 12.08 -10.10
CA ALA A 661 24.07 11.20 -10.19
C ALA A 661 23.12 11.64 -11.30
N GLY A 662 22.81 12.94 -11.42
CA GLY A 662 21.91 13.45 -12.45
C GLY A 662 22.44 13.20 -13.87
N ILE A 663 23.73 13.48 -14.11
CA ILE A 663 24.36 13.21 -15.40
C ILE A 663 24.33 11.71 -15.72
N LYS A 664 24.72 10.85 -14.77
CA LYS A 664 24.69 9.39 -14.92
C LYS A 664 23.26 8.87 -15.23
N ILE A 665 22.24 9.40 -14.56
CA ILE A 665 20.84 9.05 -14.83
C ILE A 665 20.49 9.42 -16.27
N LEU A 666 20.83 10.62 -16.73
CA LEU A 666 20.53 11.06 -18.10
C LEU A 666 21.23 10.22 -19.16
N GLN A 667 22.53 9.93 -18.97
CA GLN A 667 23.29 9.06 -19.86
C GLN A 667 22.65 7.67 -20.00
N GLN A 668 22.44 7.00 -18.86
CA GLN A 668 21.88 5.65 -18.85
C GLN A 668 20.43 5.59 -19.33
N THR A 669 19.64 6.63 -19.06
CA THR A 669 18.27 6.75 -19.60
C THR A 669 18.29 6.91 -21.12
N THR A 670 19.20 7.74 -21.66
CA THR A 670 19.36 7.92 -23.11
C THR A 670 19.78 6.62 -23.76
N ASP A 671 20.80 5.94 -23.24
CA ASP A 671 21.28 4.65 -23.76
C ASP A 671 20.18 3.57 -23.80
N TYR A 672 19.31 3.59 -22.77
CA TYR A 672 18.21 2.64 -22.67
C TYR A 672 17.06 2.97 -23.64
N MET A 673 16.66 4.23 -23.71
CA MET A 673 15.46 4.67 -24.45
C MET A 673 15.71 4.88 -25.95
N ASP A 674 16.92 5.33 -26.33
CA ASP A 674 17.33 5.63 -27.69
C ASP A 674 18.61 4.87 -28.11
N PRO A 675 18.51 3.55 -28.33
CA PRO A 675 19.68 2.72 -28.61
C PRO A 675 20.41 3.05 -29.93
N SER A 676 19.79 3.86 -30.82
CA SER A 676 20.38 4.32 -32.06
C SER A 676 21.33 5.50 -31.87
N ASP A 677 21.24 6.22 -30.74
CA ASP A 677 22.12 7.32 -30.36
C ASP A 677 23.33 6.82 -29.53
N LYS A 678 23.84 5.66 -29.89
CA LYS A 678 24.87 4.93 -29.17
C LYS A 678 26.21 5.72 -29.08
N GLY A 679 26.33 6.46 -28.00
CA GLY A 679 27.62 6.58 -27.35
C GLY A 679 27.91 5.29 -26.58
N LYS A 680 28.47 4.33 -27.27
CA LYS A 680 29.09 3.07 -26.82
C LYS A 680 29.01 2.75 -25.31
N SER A 681 27.88 2.33 -24.82
CA SER A 681 27.82 1.56 -23.57
C SER A 681 26.88 0.39 -23.78
N GLN A 682 27.43 -0.83 -23.68
CA GLN A 682 26.67 -2.06 -23.62
C GLN A 682 25.93 -2.11 -22.25
N LEU A 683 24.84 -1.38 -22.12
CA LEU A 683 23.78 -1.84 -21.25
C LEU A 683 23.08 -2.98 -21.98
N GLN A 684 23.51 -4.21 -21.67
CA GLN A 684 22.68 -5.36 -21.95
C GLN A 684 21.27 -4.99 -21.48
N LYS A 685 20.28 -4.99 -22.41
CA LYS A 685 18.87 -5.10 -22.03
C LYS A 685 18.84 -6.03 -20.83
N ASN A 686 18.10 -5.70 -19.79
CA ASN A 686 17.86 -6.65 -18.70
C ASN A 686 17.23 -7.89 -19.36
N ALA A 687 18.08 -8.77 -19.82
CA ALA A 687 17.69 -9.99 -20.44
C ALA A 687 17.06 -10.79 -19.31
N VAL A 688 15.78 -11.10 -19.46
CA VAL A 688 15.09 -12.00 -18.55
C VAL A 688 15.99 -13.23 -18.42
N ARG A 689 16.48 -13.47 -17.21
CA ARG A 689 17.31 -14.65 -16.97
C ARG A 689 16.42 -15.82 -16.62
N VAL A 690 16.68 -16.94 -17.23
CA VAL A 690 16.00 -18.21 -16.93
C VAL A 690 16.26 -18.54 -15.45
N PRO A 691 15.22 -18.68 -14.62
CA PRO A 691 15.38 -19.08 -13.23
C PRO A 691 15.85 -20.54 -13.12
N ASP A 692 16.43 -20.87 -11.97
CA ASP A 692 16.74 -22.26 -11.61
C ASP A 692 15.51 -22.86 -10.94
N LEU A 693 14.84 -23.78 -11.63
CA LEU A 693 13.56 -24.34 -11.20
C LEU A 693 13.66 -25.83 -10.82
N GLU A 694 14.82 -26.46 -11.05
CA GLU A 694 15.01 -27.86 -10.68
C GLU A 694 14.91 -28.03 -9.15
N GLY A 695 14.14 -29.02 -8.71
CA GLY A 695 13.85 -29.26 -7.31
C GLY A 695 12.76 -28.38 -6.70
N GLN A 696 12.19 -27.45 -7.45
CA GLN A 696 11.09 -26.58 -6.99
C GLN A 696 9.73 -27.24 -7.17
N GLU A 697 8.78 -26.89 -6.33
CA GLU A 697 7.39 -27.29 -6.52
C GLU A 697 6.85 -26.71 -7.84
N LEU A 698 6.16 -27.50 -8.65
CA LEU A 698 5.66 -27.10 -9.97
C LEU A 698 4.79 -25.85 -9.93
N ALA A 699 3.93 -25.72 -8.90
CA ALA A 699 3.07 -24.55 -8.73
C ALA A 699 3.90 -23.27 -8.55
N PHE A 700 4.98 -23.35 -7.78
CA PHE A 700 5.91 -22.25 -7.56
C PHE A 700 6.75 -21.94 -8.81
N ALA A 701 7.20 -22.97 -9.52
CA ALA A 701 7.92 -22.82 -10.79
C ALA A 701 7.07 -22.10 -11.85
N LYS A 702 5.79 -22.50 -12.00
CA LYS A 702 4.82 -21.84 -12.90
C LYS A 702 4.65 -20.36 -12.53
N GLN A 703 4.47 -20.05 -11.24
CA GLN A 703 4.33 -18.68 -10.77
C GLN A 703 5.55 -17.81 -11.14
N ILE A 704 6.77 -18.29 -10.89
CA ILE A 704 8.01 -17.57 -11.26
C ILE A 704 8.09 -17.32 -12.77
N LEU A 705 7.71 -18.28 -13.59
CA LEU A 705 7.78 -18.16 -15.04
C LEU A 705 6.75 -17.18 -15.57
N ASP A 706 5.54 -17.20 -15.03
CA ASP A 706 4.49 -16.23 -15.35
C ASP A 706 4.90 -14.81 -14.96
N GLU A 707 5.47 -14.62 -13.76
CA GLU A 707 5.99 -13.33 -13.29
C GLU A 707 7.12 -12.79 -14.18
N LYS A 708 7.96 -13.67 -14.72
CA LYS A 708 9.06 -13.29 -15.62
C LYS A 708 8.65 -13.20 -17.09
N GLY A 709 7.42 -13.53 -17.43
CA GLY A 709 6.94 -13.57 -18.82
C GLY A 709 7.67 -14.61 -19.68
N ILE A 710 8.17 -15.69 -19.07
CA ILE A 710 8.83 -16.80 -19.78
C ILE A 710 7.77 -17.79 -20.23
N LYS A 711 7.66 -18.00 -21.53
CA LYS A 711 6.76 -19.02 -22.08
C LYS A 711 7.23 -20.41 -21.71
N TYR A 712 6.35 -21.23 -21.15
CA TYR A 712 6.68 -22.58 -20.73
C TYR A 712 5.57 -23.59 -21.08
N ARG A 713 5.93 -24.85 -21.05
CA ARG A 713 5.02 -25.98 -21.02
C ARG A 713 5.52 -27.01 -20.00
N VAL A 714 4.63 -27.82 -19.49
CA VAL A 714 4.95 -28.88 -18.53
C VAL A 714 4.77 -30.21 -19.22
N ASP A 715 5.84 -31.00 -19.27
CA ASP A 715 5.78 -32.37 -19.73
C ASP A 715 5.70 -33.33 -18.53
N ASN A 716 4.82 -34.33 -18.62
CA ASN A 716 4.60 -35.35 -17.58
C ASN A 716 4.01 -34.80 -16.25
N GLU A 717 3.12 -33.80 -16.31
CA GLU A 717 2.46 -33.20 -15.12
C GLU A 717 1.79 -34.25 -14.21
N SER A 718 1.37 -35.38 -14.76
CA SER A 718 0.80 -36.50 -13.99
C SER A 718 1.82 -37.31 -13.18
N LYS A 719 3.12 -37.12 -13.37
CA LYS A 719 4.20 -37.89 -12.71
C LYS A 719 4.69 -37.33 -11.39
N GLY A 720 4.27 -36.11 -11.00
CA GLY A 720 4.63 -35.53 -9.72
C GLY A 720 4.54 -34.00 -9.70
N SER A 721 4.68 -33.43 -8.51
CA SER A 721 4.57 -31.99 -8.23
C SER A 721 5.91 -31.25 -8.16
N ILE A 722 7.03 -31.93 -8.38
CA ILE A 722 8.38 -31.34 -8.32
C ILE A 722 8.97 -31.27 -9.73
N VAL A 723 9.59 -30.13 -10.07
CA VAL A 723 10.35 -29.97 -11.31
C VAL A 723 11.64 -30.77 -11.19
N THR A 724 11.80 -31.74 -12.06
CA THR A 724 13.00 -32.64 -12.09
C THR A 724 14.04 -32.20 -13.12
N ALA A 725 13.61 -31.49 -14.18
CA ALA A 725 14.48 -30.90 -15.16
C ALA A 725 13.85 -29.72 -15.89
N GLN A 726 14.69 -28.84 -16.43
CA GLN A 726 14.27 -27.72 -17.27
C GLN A 726 15.09 -27.65 -18.56
N SER A 727 14.45 -27.38 -19.71
CA SER A 727 15.08 -27.42 -21.02
C SER A 727 16.02 -26.24 -21.31
N LEU A 728 15.79 -25.08 -20.66
CA LEU A 728 16.67 -23.93 -20.79
C LEU A 728 17.60 -23.86 -19.58
N LYS A 729 18.87 -23.64 -19.82
CA LYS A 729 19.88 -23.59 -18.77
C LYS A 729 19.61 -22.46 -17.80
N ALA A 730 19.56 -22.75 -16.51
CA ALA A 730 19.43 -21.76 -15.44
C ALA A 730 20.47 -20.65 -15.60
N LYS A 731 20.06 -19.39 -15.28
CA LYS A 731 20.87 -18.15 -15.40
C LYS A 731 21.23 -17.74 -16.84
N SER A 732 20.82 -18.51 -17.88
CA SER A 732 20.97 -18.11 -19.29
C SER A 732 20.00 -16.96 -19.61
N THR A 733 20.30 -16.24 -20.68
CA THR A 733 19.41 -15.16 -21.16
C THR A 733 18.24 -15.76 -21.92
N TYR A 734 17.01 -15.41 -21.54
CA TYR A 734 15.78 -15.79 -22.25
C TYR A 734 15.61 -14.94 -23.52
N ASP A 735 15.37 -15.59 -24.65
CA ASP A 735 15.25 -14.94 -25.95
C ASP A 735 13.86 -14.36 -26.26
N GLY A 736 12.89 -14.56 -25.36
CA GLY A 736 11.50 -14.13 -25.52
C GLY A 736 10.67 -14.99 -26.48
N LYS A 737 11.27 -16.01 -27.13
CA LYS A 737 10.59 -16.85 -28.14
C LYS A 737 10.54 -18.31 -27.76
N THR A 738 11.63 -18.86 -27.24
CA THR A 738 11.77 -20.28 -26.92
C THR A 738 10.84 -20.66 -25.76
N VAL A 739 10.11 -21.76 -25.91
CA VAL A 739 9.25 -22.30 -24.84
C VAL A 739 10.12 -23.16 -23.91
N LEU A 740 10.20 -22.76 -22.63
CA LEU A 740 10.87 -23.54 -21.60
C LEU A 740 10.02 -24.76 -21.25
N VAL A 741 10.61 -25.94 -21.33
CA VAL A 741 9.94 -27.19 -20.97
C VAL A 741 10.36 -27.57 -19.56
N LEU A 742 9.37 -27.81 -18.71
CA LEU A 742 9.55 -28.36 -17.34
C LEU A 742 9.17 -29.84 -17.37
N GLU A 743 10.05 -30.66 -16.87
CA GLU A 743 9.73 -32.05 -16.57
C GLU A 743 9.38 -32.18 -15.10
N THR A 744 8.37 -33.01 -14.77
CA THR A 744 7.95 -33.22 -13.39
C THR A 744 8.05 -34.68 -13.01
N GLY A 745 8.26 -34.91 -11.73
CA GLY A 745 8.35 -36.24 -11.13
C GLY A 745 8.00 -36.23 -9.65
N THR A 746 7.85 -37.42 -9.09
CA THR A 746 7.84 -37.60 -7.63
C THR A 746 9.27 -37.47 -7.11
N SER A 747 9.46 -36.72 -6.02
CA SER A 747 10.78 -36.56 -5.41
C SER A 747 11.43 -37.92 -5.13
N GLN A 748 12.50 -38.22 -5.85
CA GLN A 748 13.35 -39.40 -5.56
C GLN A 748 14.17 -39.25 -4.26
N SER A 749 13.86 -38.27 -3.43
CA SER A 749 14.71 -37.84 -2.32
C SER A 749 14.35 -38.39 -0.95
N ASP A 750 13.50 -39.40 -0.84
CA ASP A 750 13.23 -39.99 0.48
C ASP A 750 14.31 -40.98 0.95
N GLN A 751 15.37 -41.19 0.19
CA GLN A 751 16.48 -42.10 0.59
C GLN A 751 17.85 -41.41 0.77
N SER A 752 18.07 -40.17 0.33
CA SER A 752 19.32 -39.47 0.64
C SER A 752 19.04 -38.33 1.60
N ASN A 753 19.62 -38.40 2.79
CA ASN A 753 19.54 -37.34 3.82
C ASN A 753 20.35 -36.10 3.43
N GLN A 754 20.79 -35.98 2.17
CA GLN A 754 21.61 -34.89 1.65
C GLN A 754 20.86 -34.05 0.63
N VAL A 755 21.11 -32.73 0.66
CA VAL A 755 20.55 -31.76 -0.27
C VAL A 755 21.63 -30.77 -0.68
N THR A 756 21.58 -30.34 -1.93
CA THR A 756 22.52 -29.34 -2.44
C THR A 756 22.06 -27.94 -2.01
N VAL A 757 22.97 -27.17 -1.40
CA VAL A 757 22.70 -25.80 -0.99
C VAL A 757 22.52 -24.93 -2.24
N PRO A 758 21.39 -24.25 -2.39
CA PRO A 758 21.13 -23.38 -3.55
C PRO A 758 21.95 -22.09 -3.49
N ASP A 759 22.05 -21.40 -4.63
CA ASP A 759 22.63 -20.06 -4.68
C ASP A 759 21.60 -19.03 -4.22
N LEU A 760 21.86 -18.38 -3.10
CA LEU A 760 21.01 -17.38 -2.49
C LEU A 760 21.46 -15.95 -2.83
N SER A 761 22.53 -15.79 -3.62
CA SER A 761 23.08 -14.46 -3.92
C SER A 761 22.05 -13.55 -4.62
N GLY A 762 21.87 -12.35 -4.09
CA GLY A 762 20.89 -11.38 -4.60
C GLY A 762 19.45 -11.61 -4.13
N MET A 763 19.18 -12.67 -3.37
CA MET A 763 17.87 -12.89 -2.75
C MET A 763 17.71 -12.05 -1.51
N ASN A 764 16.49 -11.54 -1.25
CA ASN A 764 16.16 -10.98 0.04
C ASN A 764 15.96 -12.11 1.07
N VAL A 765 15.84 -11.72 2.36
CA VAL A 765 15.71 -12.69 3.46
C VAL A 765 14.51 -13.64 3.28
N GLN A 766 13.42 -13.15 2.74
CA GLN A 766 12.21 -13.93 2.57
C GLN A 766 12.37 -14.92 1.43
N GLU A 767 12.89 -14.49 0.28
CA GLU A 767 13.22 -15.35 -0.87
C GLU A 767 14.20 -16.44 -0.49
N ALA A 768 15.27 -16.08 0.21
CA ALA A 768 16.26 -17.05 0.71
C ALA A 768 15.65 -18.05 1.70
N ASN A 769 14.76 -17.60 2.57
CA ASN A 769 14.08 -18.48 3.53
C ASN A 769 13.07 -19.42 2.83
N GLU A 770 12.36 -18.94 1.83
CA GLU A 770 11.42 -19.75 1.04
C GLU A 770 12.16 -20.87 0.30
N VAL A 771 13.26 -20.54 -0.36
CA VAL A 771 14.10 -21.51 -1.08
C VAL A 771 14.68 -22.56 -0.14
N LEU A 772 15.24 -22.13 1.01
CA LEU A 772 15.84 -23.07 1.98
C LEU A 772 14.80 -23.92 2.69
N THR A 773 13.62 -23.36 2.96
CA THR A 773 12.52 -24.10 3.60
C THR A 773 12.00 -25.19 2.69
N GLY A 774 11.86 -24.95 1.38
CA GLY A 774 11.50 -25.95 0.38
C GLY A 774 12.47 -27.15 0.34
N LEU A 775 13.74 -26.89 0.67
CA LEU A 775 14.80 -27.91 0.74
C LEU A 775 14.98 -28.52 2.14
N LYS A 776 14.12 -28.18 3.10
CA LYS A 776 14.24 -28.59 4.53
C LYS A 776 15.55 -28.11 5.18
N LEU A 777 16.03 -26.92 4.75
CA LEU A 777 17.20 -26.25 5.34
C LEU A 777 16.75 -25.04 6.17
N LYS A 778 17.48 -24.71 7.22
CA LYS A 778 17.20 -23.55 8.10
C LYS A 778 18.04 -22.34 7.69
N LEU A 779 17.42 -21.16 7.56
CA LEU A 779 18.09 -19.91 7.32
C LEU A 779 18.54 -19.25 8.65
N LYS A 780 19.82 -18.93 8.76
CA LYS A 780 20.35 -18.09 9.83
C LYS A 780 20.89 -16.81 9.23
N ILE A 781 20.30 -15.65 9.58
CA ILE A 781 20.61 -14.36 8.99
C ILE A 781 21.67 -13.65 9.83
N LYS A 782 22.69 -13.09 9.15
CA LYS A 782 23.68 -12.19 9.73
C LYS A 782 23.75 -10.92 8.89
N GLY A 783 22.93 -9.95 9.22
CA GLY A 783 22.79 -8.70 8.45
C GLY A 783 21.36 -8.41 8.02
N SER A 784 21.20 -7.51 7.05
CA SER A 784 19.89 -7.13 6.50
C SER A 784 20.02 -6.74 5.03
N GLY A 785 18.97 -6.95 4.22
CA GLY A 785 18.93 -6.64 2.79
C GLY A 785 19.04 -7.91 1.94
N PHE A 786 19.80 -7.84 0.86
CA PHE A 786 20.01 -8.96 -0.06
C PHE A 786 21.23 -9.79 0.33
N ALA A 787 21.16 -11.10 0.13
CA ALA A 787 22.25 -12.02 0.35
C ALA A 787 23.44 -11.67 -0.56
N LYS A 788 24.59 -11.36 0.04
CA LYS A 788 25.84 -11.09 -0.69
C LYS A 788 26.79 -12.30 -0.65
N THR A 789 26.76 -12.99 0.47
CA THR A 789 27.58 -14.17 0.72
C THR A 789 26.75 -15.18 1.48
N GLN A 790 27.03 -16.43 1.28
CA GLN A 790 26.39 -17.54 2.00
C GLN A 790 27.42 -18.56 2.48
N ASN A 791 27.12 -19.22 3.57
CA ASN A 791 27.87 -20.34 4.10
C ASN A 791 26.90 -21.40 4.64
N PRO A 792 26.87 -22.64 4.12
CA PRO A 792 27.77 -23.20 3.08
C PRO A 792 27.62 -22.54 1.69
N LYS A 793 28.64 -22.64 0.86
CA LYS A 793 28.62 -22.14 -0.52
C LYS A 793 27.56 -22.86 -1.35
N ALA A 794 27.02 -22.18 -2.37
CA ALA A 794 26.14 -22.79 -3.37
C ALA A 794 26.80 -24.03 -3.98
N GLY A 795 26.01 -25.07 -4.20
CA GLY A 795 26.51 -26.37 -4.71
C GLY A 795 27.03 -27.32 -3.64
N THR A 796 27.17 -26.91 -2.37
CA THR A 796 27.63 -27.80 -1.31
C THR A 796 26.54 -28.80 -0.93
N GLN A 797 26.87 -30.05 -0.76
CA GLN A 797 25.96 -31.08 -0.24
C GLN A 797 25.90 -30.98 1.31
N VAL A 798 24.70 -30.84 1.85
CA VAL A 798 24.47 -30.80 3.30
C VAL A 798 23.36 -31.76 3.69
N ASN A 799 23.42 -32.30 4.90
CA ASN A 799 22.35 -33.16 5.39
C ASN A 799 21.08 -32.37 5.70
N ARG A 800 19.94 -32.88 5.29
CA ARG A 800 18.65 -32.39 5.74
C ARG A 800 18.58 -32.57 7.24
N GLN A 801 18.33 -31.52 7.99
CA GLN A 801 18.30 -31.58 9.45
C GLN A 801 17.13 -32.42 9.94
N THR A 802 17.41 -33.60 10.45
CA THR A 802 16.68 -34.23 11.53
C THR A 802 17.06 -33.52 12.83
N ASP A 803 16.07 -33.29 13.70
CA ASP A 803 16.19 -32.53 14.95
C ASP A 803 17.36 -32.99 15.83
N SER A 804 18.54 -32.45 15.70
CA SER A 804 19.54 -32.31 16.77
C SER A 804 20.69 -31.43 16.29
N LEU A 805 20.85 -30.28 16.96
CA LEU A 805 22.07 -29.51 17.18
C LEU A 805 23.28 -29.80 16.27
N ASP A 806 23.42 -29.04 15.16
CA ASP A 806 24.65 -28.29 15.02
C ASP A 806 24.47 -27.12 14.03
N ARG A 807 25.03 -26.01 14.41
CA ARG A 807 24.82 -24.68 13.81
C ARG A 807 25.86 -24.47 12.76
N LYS A 808 25.47 -24.12 11.52
CA LYS A 808 26.23 -23.20 10.66
C LYS A 808 25.59 -23.08 9.28
N SER A 809 24.66 -22.18 9.10
CA SER A 809 24.46 -21.52 7.82
C SER A 809 24.22 -20.04 8.12
N VAL A 810 25.11 -19.21 7.63
CA VAL A 810 25.11 -17.76 7.84
C VAL A 810 24.98 -17.12 6.47
N VAL A 811 23.91 -16.39 6.23
CA VAL A 811 23.72 -15.53 5.06
C VAL A 811 23.78 -14.08 5.52
#